data_4618b17e53451709d2cebb93fdfb2ec9
#
_entry.id   4618b17e53451709d2cebb93fdfb2ec9
#
_cell.length_a   1.000
_cell.length_b   1.000
_cell.length_c   1.000
_cell.angle_alpha   90.00
_cell.angle_beta   90.00
_cell.angle_gamma   90.00
#
_symmetry.space_group_name_H-M   'P 1'
#
loop_
_entity.id
_entity.type
_entity.pdbx_description
1 polymer ?
#
loop_
_entity_poly.entity_id
_entity_poly.type
_entity_poly.pdbx_seq_one_letter_code
_entity_poly.pdbx_strand_id
1 'polypeptide(L)'
;MRTSTRSSIPINASARTTIRWALPIPVFCLLSSFLYASFGASPRNQPGGAATPLSAPGDRPADKPAHSTTQRPIRNRPKRTRPANRPNPAPAQRQHGPILPPHPGEPIVTTGKKETFLKDYTPPAYLVDRVDLRVELDPHATLVQSRLQCRANAAAGAPLVLDGERLTLLRVAIDGVDLGPENYTFGNGQLIIPKPPAAPFEVAIDTRIDPEGNTALEGLYRSSGNYCTQCEAQGFRTITCFPDRPDVMSVFTTTVVGDRTACPVLLANGNCIDRGDLPDGRHWATWHDPFPKPSYLFALVAGDLVCLTDTFITRSGRSIDLRIYVEPRNRDKCDHAMRALKKAMRWDEERFGREYDLDIYMIVAVDDFNMGAMENKGLNVFNSKYVLALPETATDTDYEGIEAVIAHEYFHNWTGNRITCRDWFQLSLKEGLTVFRDQEFTADLVSRPVKRIQDVNIIRSLQFREDAGPMAHPVRPPSFVEINNFYTLTVYNKGAEVIRMLHTLLGEAGFRRGMDLYFERHDGQAVTCDDFVSAMEAASNLDLTRFKRWYAQAGTPELAVQADWDEAGEQLTLQVVQTCPPSRETAVKEPFFMPIAVGLLDRDGTSLPIEGADEDGTRVLLLEEREQAFVLAPVPDRPVVSFLRNFSAPVRVRFEQTDEELSLRMARDPDAFNRWEAGQQLALRHLLARIDEAREDDDPVTLPRTLYQGLRDLLRDRDSDPAFLAVALVLPAENWISQQLA
;
A
#
# COMPACT_ATOMS: atom_id res chain seq x y z
N MET A 1 23.13 -30.78 -48.50
CA MET A 1 24.45 -30.23 -48.91
C MET A 1 24.58 -28.79 -48.41
N ARG A 2 25.70 -28.54 -47.74
CA ARG A 2 26.23 -27.27 -47.16
C ARG A 2 25.58 -26.86 -45.84
N THR A 3 26.08 -27.27 -44.69
CA THR A 3 27.28 -26.94 -43.86
C THR A 3 27.30 -25.48 -43.47
N SER A 4 26.90 -25.17 -42.24
CA SER A 4 27.55 -24.97 -40.98
C SER A 4 28.57 -23.83 -40.96
N THR A 5 28.53 -23.01 -39.96
CA THR A 5 29.74 -22.75 -39.15
C THR A 5 29.33 -22.10 -37.81
N ARG A 6 29.68 -22.75 -36.72
CA ARG A 6 29.75 -22.22 -35.37
C ARG A 6 30.97 -21.30 -35.24
N SER A 7 30.80 -20.16 -34.60
CA SER A 7 31.93 -19.40 -34.07
C SER A 7 31.81 -19.34 -32.54
N SER A 8 32.73 -20.01 -31.87
CA SER A 8 32.98 -19.98 -30.47
C SER A 8 33.74 -18.72 -30.05
N ILE A 9 33.30 -18.00 -29.05
CA ILE A 9 34.03 -16.94 -28.37
C ILE A 9 34.48 -17.46 -27.00
N PRO A 10 35.73 -17.26 -26.57
CA PRO A 10 36.29 -17.86 -25.36
C PRO A 10 35.86 -17.08 -24.10
N ILE A 11 35.48 -17.85 -23.07
CA ILE A 11 35.20 -17.38 -21.72
C ILE A 11 36.56 -17.15 -21.01
N ASN A 12 36.78 -15.95 -20.58
CA ASN A 12 37.94 -15.60 -19.76
C ASN A 12 37.51 -15.66 -18.27
N ALA A 13 38.09 -16.61 -17.55
CA ALA A 13 37.88 -16.80 -16.11
C ALA A 13 38.83 -15.92 -15.32
N SER A 14 38.34 -14.95 -14.58
CA SER A 14 38.89 -14.50 -13.30
C SER A 14 38.08 -13.32 -12.71
N ALA A 15 37.19 -13.61 -11.77
CA ALA A 15 36.84 -12.68 -10.71
C ALA A 15 36.48 -13.49 -9.47
N ARG A 16 37.40 -13.52 -8.51
CA ARG A 16 37.15 -14.00 -7.15
C ARG A 16 36.33 -12.94 -6.43
N THR A 17 35.03 -13.15 -6.31
CA THR A 17 34.15 -12.31 -5.49
C THR A 17 34.12 -12.90 -4.09
N THR A 18 34.67 -12.15 -3.15
CA THR A 18 34.63 -12.45 -1.71
C THR A 18 33.22 -12.16 -1.20
N ILE A 19 32.45 -13.19 -0.90
CA ILE A 19 31.12 -13.06 -0.27
C ILE A 19 31.35 -12.65 1.18
N ARG A 20 30.98 -11.41 1.52
CA ARG A 20 30.79 -10.95 2.90
C ARG A 20 29.38 -11.32 3.34
N TRP A 21 29.29 -12.16 4.34
CA TRP A 21 28.05 -12.52 5.01
C TRP A 21 27.49 -11.30 5.74
N ALA A 22 26.39 -10.75 5.28
CA ALA A 22 25.54 -9.83 6.03
C ALA A 22 24.35 -10.62 6.56
N LEU A 23 24.21 -10.66 7.88
CA LEU A 23 23.02 -11.20 8.54
C LEU A 23 21.79 -10.33 8.20
N PRO A 24 20.63 -10.90 7.87
CA PRO A 24 19.43 -10.10 7.60
C PRO A 24 18.93 -9.44 8.88
N ILE A 25 18.82 -8.12 8.86
CA ILE A 25 18.13 -7.32 9.86
C ILE A 25 16.61 -7.49 9.64
N PRO A 26 15.80 -7.63 10.69
CA PRO A 26 14.41 -8.02 10.57
C PRO A 26 13.53 -7.00 9.81
N VAL A 27 12.53 -7.54 9.12
CA VAL A 27 11.47 -6.89 8.30
C VAL A 27 10.62 -5.89 9.12
N PHE A 28 11.21 -4.90 9.75
CA PHE A 28 10.48 -3.92 10.58
C PHE A 28 10.14 -2.61 9.84
N CYS A 29 10.56 -2.44 8.59
CA CYS A 29 10.48 -1.13 7.93
C CYS A 29 9.31 -0.88 6.98
N LEU A 30 8.56 -1.89 6.55
CA LEU A 30 7.44 -1.67 5.61
C LEU A 30 6.14 -1.18 6.28
N LEU A 31 6.06 -1.21 7.61
CA LEU A 31 4.82 -0.91 8.37
C LEU A 31 4.86 0.33 9.23
N SER A 32 6.00 0.99 9.39
CA SER A 32 6.07 2.20 10.22
C SER A 32 5.29 3.40 9.65
N SER A 33 4.93 3.37 8.38
CA SER A 33 4.15 4.45 7.76
C SER A 33 2.64 4.31 7.97
N PHE A 34 2.11 3.10 8.18
CA PHE A 34 0.69 2.87 8.39
C PHE A 34 0.23 2.95 9.86
N LEU A 35 1.13 2.81 10.83
CA LEU A 35 0.78 2.76 12.26
C LEU A 35 0.87 4.09 13.01
N TYR A 36 1.47 5.14 12.44
CA TYR A 36 1.61 6.44 13.11
C TYR A 36 0.38 7.36 13.00
N ALA A 37 -0.58 7.05 12.16
CA ALA A 37 -1.81 7.85 12.04
C ALA A 37 -2.84 7.64 13.15
N SER A 38 -2.65 6.67 14.06
CA SER A 38 -3.65 6.29 15.05
C SER A 38 -3.39 6.72 16.50
N PHE A 39 -2.22 7.32 16.81
CA PHE A 39 -1.94 7.80 18.17
C PHE A 39 -1.34 9.21 18.13
N GLY A 40 -2.19 10.19 18.38
CA GLY A 40 -1.79 11.57 18.61
C GLY A 40 -0.92 11.71 19.87
N ALA A 41 0.39 11.88 19.70
CA ALA A 41 1.29 12.33 20.75
C ALA A 41 2.13 13.50 20.21
N SER A 42 1.82 14.67 20.74
CA SER A 42 2.48 15.95 20.50
C SER A 42 3.98 15.89 20.86
N PRO A 43 4.91 16.32 20.01
CA PRO A 43 6.31 16.47 20.41
C PRO A 43 6.54 17.78 21.18
N ARG A 44 7.19 17.68 22.32
CA ARG A 44 7.66 18.84 23.09
C ARG A 44 8.88 19.45 22.43
N ASN A 45 8.80 20.74 22.17
CA ASN A 45 9.89 21.65 21.78
C ASN A 45 11.06 21.61 22.77
N GLN A 46 12.28 21.54 22.26
CA GLN A 46 13.46 22.09 22.92
C GLN A 46 14.20 23.08 22.00
N PRO A 47 14.74 24.18 22.55
CA PRO A 47 15.20 25.32 21.76
C PRO A 47 16.68 25.25 21.37
N GLY A 48 16.98 25.97 20.31
CA GLY A 48 18.19 26.06 19.55
C GLY A 48 19.50 26.45 20.23
N GLY A 49 20.56 26.13 19.55
CA GLY A 49 21.91 26.66 19.72
C GLY A 49 22.44 27.17 18.40
N ALA A 50 22.71 28.46 18.35
CA ALA A 50 23.26 29.16 17.20
C ALA A 50 24.74 28.79 16.96
N ALA A 51 25.12 28.59 15.70
CA ALA A 51 26.50 28.60 15.26
C ALA A 51 26.69 29.55 14.11
N THR A 52 27.58 30.50 14.30
CA THR A 52 28.05 31.52 13.36
C THR A 52 29.07 30.94 12.35
N PRO A 53 29.22 31.52 11.16
CA PRO A 53 29.94 30.92 10.04
C PRO A 53 31.43 31.24 10.02
N LEU A 54 32.25 30.31 9.55
CA LEU A 54 33.67 30.46 9.23
C LEU A 54 33.89 30.48 7.71
N SER A 55 34.61 31.54 7.29
CA SER A 55 35.08 31.80 5.93
C SER A 55 36.31 30.98 5.56
N ALA A 56 36.45 30.65 4.27
CA ALA A 56 37.56 29.93 3.63
C ALA A 56 38.56 30.91 2.96
N PRO A 57 39.54 30.44 2.15
CA PRO A 57 40.87 29.96 2.55
C PRO A 57 42.04 30.75 1.91
N GLY A 58 43.30 30.50 2.32
CA GLY A 58 44.49 31.05 1.69
C GLY A 58 45.75 30.22 1.98
N ASP A 59 46.53 30.04 0.97
CA ASP A 59 47.67 29.25 0.62
C ASP A 59 48.82 28.95 1.62
N ARG A 60 49.49 27.82 1.36
CA ARG A 60 50.80 27.28 1.86
C ARG A 60 52.00 28.13 1.42
N PRO A 61 53.32 27.91 1.89
CA PRO A 61 53.94 26.68 2.37
C PRO A 61 55.05 26.80 3.47
N ALA A 62 55.44 25.63 4.00
CA ALA A 62 56.75 25.14 4.49
C ALA A 62 57.60 25.90 5.52
N ASP A 63 57.94 25.28 6.67
CA ASP A 63 59.22 24.68 7.03
C ASP A 63 59.30 24.31 8.53
N LYS A 64 59.94 23.17 8.83
CA LYS A 64 60.36 22.65 10.15
C LYS A 64 61.72 23.29 10.55
N PRO A 65 62.33 23.08 11.75
CA PRO A 65 62.05 22.18 12.87
C PRO A 65 62.43 22.68 14.31
N ALA A 66 62.09 21.85 15.31
CA ALA A 66 62.92 21.48 16.47
C ALA A 66 62.78 22.14 17.86
N HIS A 67 62.56 21.22 18.84
CA HIS A 67 63.06 21.16 20.26
C HIS A 67 62.56 22.18 21.30
N SER A 68 62.07 21.84 22.45
CA SER A 68 62.53 21.04 23.59
C SER A 68 61.65 21.31 24.83
N THR A 69 61.38 20.26 25.55
CA THR A 69 61.23 20.09 27.02
C THR A 69 61.08 21.29 27.92
N THR A 70 60.14 21.34 28.86
CA THR A 70 60.36 21.17 30.30
C THR A 70 59.08 21.23 31.16
N GLN A 71 59.17 20.55 32.28
CA GLN A 71 58.21 20.18 33.30
C GLN A 71 57.71 21.32 34.23
N ARG A 72 56.45 21.17 34.70
CA ARG A 72 55.88 21.33 36.05
C ARG A 72 56.37 22.47 36.99
N PRO A 73 55.64 22.89 38.06
CA PRO A 73 54.64 22.20 38.85
C PRO A 73 53.44 23.08 39.43
N ILE A 74 52.52 22.33 40.00
CA ILE A 74 51.42 22.57 40.91
C ILE A 74 51.60 23.73 41.92
N ARG A 75 50.51 24.53 42.21
CA ARG A 75 50.18 25.07 43.57
C ARG A 75 48.69 25.34 43.79
N ASN A 76 48.27 24.98 45.02
CA ASN A 76 46.95 24.96 45.65
C ASN A 76 46.39 26.35 46.08
N ARG A 77 45.03 26.43 45.99
CA ARG A 77 44.01 26.99 46.93
C ARG A 77 44.14 28.47 47.42
N PRO A 78 43.05 29.16 47.82
CA PRO A 78 41.98 28.69 48.68
C PRO A 78 40.53 29.14 48.32
N LYS A 79 39.56 28.52 49.01
CA LYS A 79 38.10 28.69 49.04
C LYS A 79 37.70 30.13 49.45
N ARG A 80 36.64 30.68 48.84
CA ARG A 80 35.79 31.72 49.43
C ARG A 80 34.31 31.32 49.37
N THR A 81 33.65 31.62 50.47
CA THR A 81 32.32 31.29 50.92
C THR A 81 31.20 32.04 50.17
N ARG A 82 30.08 31.35 49.96
CA ARG A 82 28.81 31.87 49.44
C ARG A 82 28.12 32.79 50.44
N PRO A 83 27.30 33.76 50.01
CA PRO A 83 26.10 34.16 50.73
C PRO A 83 24.84 33.56 50.12
N ALA A 84 23.87 33.27 51.01
CA ALA A 84 22.62 32.61 50.75
C ALA A 84 21.67 33.45 49.89
N ASN A 85 21.09 32.82 48.85
CA ASN A 85 19.96 33.39 48.10
C ASN A 85 18.63 32.87 48.65
N ARG A 86 17.72 33.81 48.87
CA ARG A 86 16.32 33.56 49.23
C ARG A 86 15.58 32.84 48.10
N PRO A 87 14.60 31.97 48.38
CA PRO A 87 13.82 31.30 47.36
C PRO A 87 12.78 32.22 46.73
N ASN A 88 12.68 32.20 45.40
CA ASN A 88 11.56 32.75 44.65
C ASN A 88 10.28 31.95 44.90
N PRO A 89 9.11 32.58 44.95
CA PRO A 89 7.84 31.88 45.13
C PRO A 89 7.48 31.06 43.88
N ALA A 90 7.06 29.84 44.11
CA ALA A 90 6.54 28.93 43.09
C ALA A 90 5.27 29.46 42.42
N PRO A 91 5.04 29.21 41.12
CA PRO A 91 3.76 29.56 40.49
C PRO A 91 2.64 28.68 41.04
N ALA A 92 1.51 29.35 41.35
CA ALA A 92 0.32 28.74 41.90
C ALA A 92 -0.19 27.57 41.03
N GLN A 93 -0.20 26.38 41.58
CA GLN A 93 -0.95 25.23 41.04
C GLN A 93 -2.44 25.56 41.10
N ARG A 94 -3.09 25.66 39.93
CA ARG A 94 -4.55 25.60 39.86
C ARG A 94 -4.97 24.20 40.28
N GLN A 95 -5.59 24.08 41.41
CA GLN A 95 -6.28 22.87 41.86
C GLN A 95 -7.47 22.63 40.92
N HIS A 96 -7.41 21.57 40.12
CA HIS A 96 -8.60 21.03 39.48
C HIS A 96 -9.47 20.40 40.60
N GLY A 97 -10.62 20.99 40.84
CA GLY A 97 -11.65 20.40 41.71
C GLY A 97 -12.15 19.08 41.09
N PRO A 98 -12.78 18.21 41.91
CA PRO A 98 -13.28 16.93 41.44
C PRO A 98 -14.35 17.16 40.38
N ILE A 99 -14.22 16.46 39.25
CA ILE A 99 -15.22 16.40 38.18
C ILE A 99 -16.41 15.61 38.80
N LEU A 100 -17.49 16.31 39.09
CA LEU A 100 -18.76 15.69 39.45
C LEU A 100 -19.31 14.93 38.23
N PRO A 101 -19.90 13.72 38.41
CA PRO A 101 -20.57 13.03 37.30
C PRO A 101 -21.78 13.87 36.83
N PRO A 102 -22.09 13.85 35.52
CA PRO A 102 -23.21 14.60 34.98
C PRO A 102 -24.54 14.11 35.57
N HIS A 103 -25.45 15.04 35.86
CA HIS A 103 -26.80 14.75 36.36
C HIS A 103 -27.56 13.87 35.34
N PRO A 104 -28.33 12.87 35.76
CA PRO A 104 -29.14 12.07 34.86
C PRO A 104 -30.29 12.94 34.31
N GLY A 105 -30.24 13.30 33.03
CA GLY A 105 -31.32 13.98 32.34
C GLY A 105 -30.93 14.98 31.23
N GLU A 106 -29.67 15.36 31.07
CA GLU A 106 -29.27 16.15 29.92
C GLU A 106 -28.84 15.22 28.77
N PRO A 107 -29.39 15.41 27.54
CA PRO A 107 -28.91 14.67 26.40
C PRO A 107 -27.46 15.06 26.14
N ILE A 108 -26.56 14.08 26.18
CA ILE A 108 -25.17 14.23 25.73
C ILE A 108 -25.27 14.59 24.24
N VAL A 109 -25.12 15.86 23.90
CA VAL A 109 -24.91 16.28 22.51
C VAL A 109 -23.52 15.82 22.13
N THR A 110 -23.41 14.58 21.66
CA THR A 110 -22.23 14.10 20.96
C THR A 110 -22.22 14.85 19.62
N THR A 111 -21.34 15.83 19.46
CA THR A 111 -20.93 16.36 18.15
C THR A 111 -20.08 15.30 17.42
N GLY A 112 -20.60 14.07 17.32
CA GLY A 112 -19.94 12.93 16.67
C GLY A 112 -20.15 12.99 15.16
N LYS A 113 -19.10 12.77 14.37
CA LYS A 113 -19.24 12.47 12.94
C LYS A 113 -20.28 11.38 12.76
N LYS A 114 -21.18 11.55 11.77
CA LYS A 114 -22.25 10.58 11.51
C LYS A 114 -21.67 9.33 10.86
N GLU A 115 -22.07 8.15 11.34
CA GLU A 115 -21.74 6.88 10.70
C GLU A 115 -22.41 6.77 9.33
N THR A 116 -21.65 6.39 8.31
CA THR A 116 -22.09 6.19 6.93
C THR A 116 -22.19 4.69 6.66
N PHE A 117 -23.27 4.23 6.00
CA PHE A 117 -23.52 2.81 5.74
C PHE A 117 -23.56 2.52 4.23
N LEU A 118 -22.96 1.41 3.80
CA LEU A 118 -23.00 0.92 2.42
C LEU A 118 -24.45 0.77 1.89
N LYS A 119 -25.35 0.24 2.73
CA LYS A 119 -26.75 0.04 2.38
C LYS A 119 -27.52 1.34 2.05
N ASP A 120 -27.01 2.49 2.52
CA ASP A 120 -27.63 3.80 2.34
C ASP A 120 -27.05 4.54 1.11
N TYR A 121 -26.22 3.85 0.32
CA TYR A 121 -25.70 4.44 -0.92
C TYR A 121 -26.84 4.85 -1.84
N THR A 122 -26.76 6.08 -2.33
CA THR A 122 -27.61 6.60 -3.40
C THR A 122 -26.74 7.26 -4.46
N PRO A 123 -27.08 7.12 -5.76
CA PRO A 123 -26.40 7.87 -6.82
C PRO A 123 -26.41 9.37 -6.53
N PRO A 124 -25.37 10.13 -6.95
CA PRO A 124 -25.33 11.58 -6.77
C PRO A 124 -26.50 12.25 -7.50
N ALA A 125 -27.12 13.26 -6.86
CA ALA A 125 -28.21 13.99 -7.45
C ALA A 125 -27.81 14.80 -8.70
N TYR A 126 -26.55 15.25 -8.70
CA TYR A 126 -25.91 15.98 -9.80
C TYR A 126 -24.59 15.35 -10.14
N LEU A 127 -24.24 15.36 -11.42
CA LEU A 127 -22.91 15.05 -11.93
C LEU A 127 -22.24 16.34 -12.37
N VAL A 128 -20.90 16.33 -12.28
CA VAL A 128 -20.04 17.42 -12.77
C VAL A 128 -19.24 16.85 -13.94
N ASP A 129 -19.56 17.26 -15.15
CA ASP A 129 -18.88 16.73 -16.34
C ASP A 129 -17.50 17.35 -16.56
N ARG A 130 -17.34 18.63 -16.15
CA ARG A 130 -16.09 19.38 -16.31
C ARG A 130 -15.82 20.27 -15.11
N VAL A 131 -14.55 20.37 -14.76
CA VAL A 131 -14.00 21.25 -13.71
C VAL A 131 -12.89 22.09 -14.31
N ASP A 132 -13.07 23.42 -14.33
CA ASP A 132 -12.01 24.36 -14.66
C ASP A 132 -11.57 25.07 -13.37
N LEU A 133 -10.30 24.87 -13.00
CA LEU A 133 -9.70 25.46 -11.80
C LEU A 133 -8.65 26.51 -12.18
N ARG A 134 -8.66 27.62 -11.45
CA ARG A 134 -7.54 28.58 -11.40
C ARG A 134 -7.11 28.73 -9.96
N VAL A 135 -5.86 28.37 -9.66
CA VAL A 135 -5.27 28.42 -8.33
C VAL A 135 -4.16 29.45 -8.33
N GLU A 136 -4.37 30.55 -7.62
CA GLU A 136 -3.36 31.61 -7.42
C GLU A 136 -2.69 31.39 -6.06
N LEU A 137 -1.46 30.89 -6.11
CA LEU A 137 -0.71 30.44 -4.93
C LEU A 137 -0.23 31.62 -4.09
N ASP A 138 -0.58 31.60 -2.82
CA ASP A 138 -0.05 32.41 -1.73
C ASP A 138 0.04 31.54 -0.48
N PRO A 139 1.10 31.63 0.34
CA PRO A 139 1.26 30.76 1.50
C PRO A 139 0.06 30.75 2.47
N HIS A 140 -0.55 31.91 2.71
CA HIS A 140 -1.61 32.09 3.70
C HIS A 140 -2.98 32.47 3.13
N ALA A 141 -3.04 32.78 1.84
CA ALA A 141 -4.25 33.30 1.22
C ALA A 141 -4.41 32.81 -0.25
N THR A 142 -4.10 31.56 -0.52
CA THR A 142 -4.28 30.97 -1.85
C THR A 142 -5.72 31.14 -2.30
N LEU A 143 -5.92 31.77 -3.47
CA LEU A 143 -7.22 31.95 -4.10
C LEU A 143 -7.49 30.81 -5.07
N VAL A 144 -8.65 30.17 -4.92
CA VAL A 144 -9.12 29.09 -5.82
C VAL A 144 -10.43 29.55 -6.47
N GLN A 145 -10.40 29.62 -7.79
CA GLN A 145 -11.58 29.86 -8.60
C GLN A 145 -11.95 28.59 -9.33
N SER A 146 -13.12 28.04 -9.07
CA SER A 146 -13.63 26.83 -9.72
C SER A 146 -14.86 27.12 -10.56
N ARG A 147 -14.98 26.46 -11.71
CA ARG A 147 -16.14 26.44 -12.57
C ARG A 147 -16.53 25.01 -12.83
N LEU A 148 -17.76 24.67 -12.41
CA LEU A 148 -18.29 23.30 -12.43
C LEU A 148 -19.43 23.24 -13.45
N GLN A 149 -19.28 22.44 -14.50
CA GLN A 149 -20.37 22.15 -15.44
C GLN A 149 -21.24 21.03 -14.86
N CYS A 150 -22.39 21.40 -14.33
CA CYS A 150 -23.30 20.53 -13.60
C CYS A 150 -24.49 20.10 -14.45
N ARG A 151 -24.91 18.85 -14.31
CA ARG A 151 -26.18 18.33 -14.84
C ARG A 151 -26.89 17.45 -13.82
N ALA A 152 -28.20 17.46 -13.86
CA ALA A 152 -29.03 16.61 -13.02
C ALA A 152 -28.80 15.11 -13.38
N ASN A 153 -28.64 14.26 -12.36
CA ASN A 153 -28.57 12.81 -12.48
C ASN A 153 -29.80 12.12 -11.88
N ALA A 154 -30.47 12.78 -10.92
CA ALA A 154 -31.72 12.32 -10.30
C ALA A 154 -32.91 13.16 -10.78
N ALA A 155 -34.09 12.92 -10.21
CA ALA A 155 -35.29 13.69 -10.51
C ALA A 155 -35.08 15.20 -10.32
N ALA A 156 -35.56 16.00 -11.26
CA ALA A 156 -35.44 17.45 -11.23
C ALA A 156 -35.97 18.04 -9.91
N GLY A 157 -35.23 19.00 -9.34
CA GLY A 157 -35.62 19.75 -8.13
C GLY A 157 -34.95 19.33 -6.83
N ALA A 158 -34.03 18.36 -6.86
CA ALA A 158 -33.14 18.10 -5.72
C ALA A 158 -32.21 19.30 -5.45
N PRO A 159 -31.86 19.63 -4.19
CA PRO A 159 -30.85 20.63 -3.92
C PRO A 159 -29.49 20.16 -4.44
N LEU A 160 -28.67 21.10 -4.93
CA LEU A 160 -27.27 20.84 -5.18
C LEU A 160 -26.49 20.96 -3.86
N VAL A 161 -25.85 19.88 -3.44
CA VAL A 161 -25.06 19.80 -2.21
C VAL A 161 -23.61 19.57 -2.60
N LEU A 162 -22.73 20.47 -2.16
CA LEU A 162 -21.28 20.42 -2.38
C LEU A 162 -20.59 20.40 -1.02
N ASP A 163 -19.65 19.49 -0.83
CA ASP A 163 -18.82 19.42 0.38
C ASP A 163 -17.78 20.55 0.33
N GLY A 164 -17.55 21.24 1.47
CA GLY A 164 -16.57 22.33 1.57
C GLY A 164 -16.16 22.56 3.02
N GLU A 165 -14.90 22.25 3.36
CA GLU A 165 -14.38 22.27 4.72
C GLU A 165 -13.08 23.06 4.79
N ARG A 166 -12.78 23.69 5.93
CA ARG A 166 -11.51 24.40 6.20
C ARG A 166 -11.15 25.46 5.15
N LEU A 167 -12.14 26.07 4.52
CA LEU A 167 -11.99 27.12 3.51
C LEU A 167 -12.86 28.33 3.81
N THR A 168 -12.53 29.48 3.22
CA THR A 168 -13.38 30.69 3.23
C THR A 168 -14.07 30.80 1.89
N LEU A 169 -15.41 30.69 1.87
CA LEU A 169 -16.21 30.94 0.70
C LEU A 169 -16.27 32.44 0.40
N LEU A 170 -15.89 32.86 -0.79
CA LEU A 170 -15.85 34.27 -1.20
C LEU A 170 -17.00 34.63 -2.14
N ARG A 171 -17.36 33.73 -3.08
CA ARG A 171 -18.35 33.99 -4.12
C ARG A 171 -19.01 32.68 -4.57
N VAL A 172 -20.29 32.76 -4.89
CA VAL A 172 -21.03 31.71 -5.59
C VAL A 172 -21.84 32.36 -6.70
N ALA A 173 -21.77 31.80 -7.91
CA ALA A 173 -22.59 32.24 -9.05
C ALA A 173 -23.14 31.05 -9.85
N ILE A 174 -24.27 31.22 -10.51
CA ILE A 174 -24.84 30.28 -11.48
C ILE A 174 -24.99 30.97 -12.81
N ASP A 175 -24.46 30.35 -13.88
CA ASP A 175 -24.46 30.86 -15.26
C ASP A 175 -24.00 32.34 -15.35
N GLY A 176 -22.95 32.66 -14.57
CA GLY A 176 -22.34 33.99 -14.50
C GLY A 176 -23.12 35.00 -13.62
N VAL A 177 -24.23 34.63 -13.02
CA VAL A 177 -25.02 35.49 -12.12
C VAL A 177 -24.70 35.18 -10.65
N ASP A 178 -24.21 36.18 -9.93
CA ASP A 178 -23.87 36.05 -8.50
C ASP A 178 -25.14 35.75 -7.67
N LEU A 179 -25.02 34.74 -6.77
CA LEU A 179 -26.08 34.41 -5.83
C LEU A 179 -26.00 35.28 -4.59
N GLY A 180 -27.13 35.88 -4.20
CA GLY A 180 -27.27 36.48 -2.87
C GLY A 180 -27.26 35.41 -1.76
N PRO A 181 -26.91 35.81 -0.52
CA PRO A 181 -26.81 34.87 0.60
C PRO A 181 -28.10 34.17 0.97
N GLU A 182 -29.24 34.68 0.49
CA GLU A 182 -30.58 34.06 0.64
C GLU A 182 -30.79 32.86 -0.30
N ASN A 183 -29.97 32.70 -1.35
CA ASN A 183 -30.14 31.69 -2.39
C ASN A 183 -29.26 30.43 -2.15
N TYR A 184 -28.41 30.46 -1.14
CA TYR A 184 -27.63 29.29 -0.73
C TYR A 184 -27.38 29.30 0.78
N THR A 185 -26.95 28.17 1.32
CA THR A 185 -26.43 28.08 2.68
C THR A 185 -25.02 27.50 2.65
N PHE A 186 -24.12 28.07 3.47
CA PHE A 186 -22.77 27.53 3.68
C PHE A 186 -22.51 27.35 5.16
N GLY A 187 -22.23 26.11 5.57
CA GLY A 187 -21.96 25.74 6.95
C GLY A 187 -22.01 24.25 7.17
N ASN A 188 -21.51 23.78 8.30
CA ASN A 188 -21.42 22.35 8.64
C ASN A 188 -20.73 21.51 7.56
N GLY A 189 -19.70 22.08 6.90
CA GLY A 189 -18.95 21.38 5.86
C GLY A 189 -19.64 21.27 4.51
N GLN A 190 -20.72 22.05 4.26
CA GLN A 190 -21.45 21.97 3.00
C GLN A 190 -21.90 23.34 2.48
N LEU A 191 -21.85 23.50 1.15
CA LEU A 191 -22.54 24.52 0.38
C LEU A 191 -23.80 23.89 -0.24
N ILE A 192 -24.98 24.42 0.10
CA ILE A 192 -26.26 23.90 -0.40
C ILE A 192 -26.97 24.99 -1.21
N ILE A 193 -27.28 24.68 -2.48
CA ILE A 193 -28.11 25.52 -3.36
C ILE A 193 -29.47 24.82 -3.48
N PRO A 194 -30.52 25.34 -2.84
CA PRO A 194 -31.80 24.63 -2.73
C PRO A 194 -32.57 24.47 -4.07
N LYS A 195 -32.37 25.38 -5.00
CA LYS A 195 -33.10 25.43 -6.27
C LYS A 195 -32.18 25.72 -7.44
N PRO A 196 -31.29 24.75 -7.82
CA PRO A 196 -30.46 24.90 -8.99
C PRO A 196 -31.33 24.82 -10.28
N PRO A 197 -30.79 25.28 -11.44
CA PRO A 197 -31.46 25.14 -12.73
C PRO A 197 -31.79 23.67 -13.08
N ALA A 198 -32.86 23.47 -13.84
CA ALA A 198 -33.24 22.12 -14.30
C ALA A 198 -32.43 21.65 -15.54
N ALA A 199 -32.02 22.61 -16.39
CA ALA A 199 -31.09 22.35 -17.51
C ALA A 199 -29.66 22.28 -17.01
N PRO A 200 -28.68 21.72 -17.76
CA PRO A 200 -27.28 21.83 -17.44
C PRO A 200 -26.88 23.30 -17.22
N PHE A 201 -26.05 23.55 -16.19
CA PHE A 201 -25.67 24.90 -15.74
C PHE A 201 -24.24 24.92 -15.25
N GLU A 202 -23.62 26.10 -15.20
CA GLU A 202 -22.33 26.33 -14.60
C GLU A 202 -22.48 26.86 -13.17
N VAL A 203 -21.72 26.29 -12.22
CA VAL A 203 -21.53 26.86 -10.89
C VAL A 203 -20.10 27.41 -10.79
N ALA A 204 -19.98 28.73 -10.56
CA ALA A 204 -18.69 29.34 -10.28
C ALA A 204 -18.55 29.57 -8.77
N ILE A 205 -17.43 29.16 -8.18
CA ILE A 205 -17.17 29.25 -6.76
C ILE A 205 -15.75 29.81 -6.57
N ASP A 206 -15.62 30.88 -5.79
CA ASP A 206 -14.33 31.43 -5.39
C ASP A 206 -14.13 31.12 -3.91
N THR A 207 -12.99 30.51 -3.57
CA THR A 207 -12.60 30.16 -2.19
C THR A 207 -11.20 30.67 -1.87
N ARG A 208 -10.92 30.86 -0.58
CA ARG A 208 -9.60 31.18 -0.07
C ARG A 208 -9.21 30.16 0.99
N ILE A 209 -7.96 29.66 0.89
CA ILE A 209 -7.38 28.66 1.77
C ILE A 209 -6.01 29.09 2.27
N ASP A 210 -5.53 28.49 3.37
CA ASP A 210 -4.23 28.74 4.01
C ASP A 210 -3.34 27.51 3.97
N PRO A 211 -2.54 27.30 2.89
CA PRO A 211 -1.67 26.14 2.77
C PRO A 211 -0.55 26.06 3.82
N GLU A 212 0.00 27.20 4.27
CA GLU A 212 1.04 27.24 5.33
C GLU A 212 0.47 26.84 6.70
N GLY A 213 -0.77 27.22 6.99
CA GLY A 213 -1.48 26.84 8.21
C GLY A 213 -2.06 25.42 8.19
N ASN A 214 -2.00 24.73 7.07
CA ASN A 214 -2.56 23.38 6.91
C ASN A 214 -1.61 22.30 7.44
N THR A 215 -1.78 21.92 8.71
CA THR A 215 -1.02 20.87 9.39
C THR A 215 -1.66 19.47 9.31
N ALA A 216 -2.86 19.37 8.70
CA ALA A 216 -3.52 18.09 8.50
C ALA A 216 -2.90 17.29 7.36
N LEU A 217 -2.16 17.94 6.46
CA LEU A 217 -1.58 17.38 5.24
C LEU A 217 -2.66 16.75 4.34
N GLU A 218 -3.83 17.39 4.30
CA GLU A 218 -4.97 17.03 3.43
C GLU A 218 -5.41 18.26 2.61
N GLY A 219 -5.75 18.03 1.34
CA GLY A 219 -5.97 19.12 0.40
C GLY A 219 -4.65 19.77 -0.01
N LEU A 220 -4.60 21.08 -0.19
CA LEU A 220 -3.39 21.84 -0.53
C LEU A 220 -2.65 22.28 0.74
N TYR A 221 -1.37 21.92 0.86
CA TYR A 221 -0.51 22.28 1.98
C TYR A 221 0.92 22.60 1.52
N ARG A 222 1.81 22.95 2.47
CA ARG A 222 3.23 23.20 2.17
C ARG A 222 4.13 22.20 2.90
N SER A 223 5.12 21.67 2.16
CA SER A 223 6.20 20.82 2.66
C SER A 223 7.54 21.39 2.20
N SER A 224 8.46 21.64 3.11
CA SER A 224 9.81 22.19 2.81
C SER A 224 9.77 23.46 1.92
N GLY A 225 8.71 24.25 2.02
CA GLY A 225 8.51 25.45 1.21
C GLY A 225 7.80 25.24 -0.13
N ASN A 226 7.63 24.01 -0.58
CA ASN A 226 6.90 23.65 -1.79
C ASN A 226 5.42 23.44 -1.47
N TYR A 227 4.54 23.70 -2.46
CA TYR A 227 3.12 23.37 -2.37
C TYR A 227 2.90 21.95 -2.90
N CYS A 228 2.06 21.18 -2.24
CA CYS A 228 1.63 19.86 -2.68
C CYS A 228 0.22 19.56 -2.19
N THR A 229 -0.43 18.58 -2.81
CA THR A 229 -1.78 18.15 -2.46
C THR A 229 -1.83 16.70 -2.04
N GLN A 230 -2.75 16.38 -1.10
CA GLN A 230 -3.26 15.05 -0.82
C GLN A 230 -4.79 15.11 -0.76
N CYS A 231 -5.47 14.53 -1.74
CA CYS A 231 -6.92 14.60 -1.85
C CYS A 231 -7.64 13.30 -1.48
N GLU A 232 -6.98 12.17 -1.45
CA GLU A 232 -7.57 10.91 -0.99
C GLU A 232 -7.59 10.87 0.54
N ALA A 233 -8.72 10.49 1.17
CA ALA A 233 -10.00 10.11 0.54
C ALA A 233 -10.90 11.33 0.26
N GLN A 234 -10.93 12.36 1.12
CA GLN A 234 -11.90 13.46 1.12
C GLN A 234 -11.23 14.84 1.29
N GLY A 235 -10.00 14.99 0.77
CA GLY A 235 -9.21 16.23 0.90
C GLY A 235 -9.57 17.31 -0.13
N PHE A 236 -10.15 16.99 -1.28
CA PHE A 236 -10.46 17.97 -2.32
C PHE A 236 -11.46 19.04 -1.84
N ARG A 237 -12.39 18.69 -0.96
CA ARG A 237 -13.36 19.59 -0.30
C ARG A 237 -12.72 20.70 0.54
N THR A 238 -11.42 20.58 0.84
CA THR A 238 -10.69 21.64 1.57
C THR A 238 -10.01 22.64 0.63
N ILE A 239 -10.11 22.41 -0.69
CA ILE A 239 -9.58 23.30 -1.73
C ILE A 239 -10.71 24.16 -2.30
N THR A 240 -11.80 23.55 -2.68
CA THR A 240 -13.02 24.22 -3.18
C THR A 240 -14.25 23.37 -2.84
N CYS A 241 -15.47 23.96 -2.96
CA CYS A 241 -16.68 23.19 -2.74
C CYS A 241 -16.96 22.28 -3.95
N PHE A 242 -17.18 20.97 -3.70
CA PHE A 242 -17.33 19.94 -4.74
C PHE A 242 -18.21 18.79 -4.22
N PRO A 243 -18.91 18.02 -5.08
CA PRO A 243 -19.46 16.72 -4.67
C PRO A 243 -18.32 15.72 -4.51
N ASP A 244 -17.64 15.74 -3.35
CA ASP A 244 -16.37 15.08 -3.09
C ASP A 244 -16.56 13.58 -2.78
N ARG A 245 -16.93 12.84 -3.85
CA ARG A 245 -17.21 11.40 -3.83
C ARG A 245 -16.70 10.74 -5.11
N PRO A 246 -16.27 9.46 -5.06
CA PRO A 246 -15.57 8.81 -6.17
C PRO A 246 -16.42 8.59 -7.44
N ASP A 247 -17.74 8.51 -7.33
CA ASP A 247 -18.66 8.31 -8.46
C ASP A 247 -19.04 9.60 -9.21
N VAL A 248 -18.48 10.75 -8.81
CA VAL A 248 -18.52 11.99 -9.58
C VAL A 248 -17.21 12.16 -10.33
N MET A 249 -17.20 11.70 -11.57
CA MET A 249 -16.02 11.71 -12.45
C MET A 249 -16.10 12.88 -13.41
N SER A 250 -15.06 13.70 -13.44
CA SER A 250 -15.03 14.96 -14.20
C SER A 250 -13.74 15.07 -15.02
N VAL A 251 -13.80 15.77 -16.14
CA VAL A 251 -12.61 16.24 -16.90
C VAL A 251 -12.09 17.50 -16.25
N PHE A 252 -10.79 17.52 -15.90
CA PHE A 252 -10.18 18.65 -15.22
C PHE A 252 -9.28 19.46 -16.13
N THR A 253 -9.41 20.79 -16.06
CA THR A 253 -8.46 21.76 -16.58
C THR A 253 -7.99 22.63 -15.44
N THR A 254 -6.69 22.67 -15.14
CA THR A 254 -6.14 23.38 -14.00
C THR A 254 -5.09 24.40 -14.43
N THR A 255 -5.33 25.67 -14.11
CA THR A 255 -4.35 26.74 -14.27
C THR A 255 -3.75 27.06 -12.91
N VAL A 256 -2.46 26.83 -12.76
CA VAL A 256 -1.69 27.18 -11.55
C VAL A 256 -0.93 28.46 -11.80
N VAL A 257 -1.04 29.44 -10.89
CA VAL A 257 -0.34 30.71 -10.92
C VAL A 257 0.53 30.83 -9.67
N GLY A 258 1.81 31.14 -9.83
CA GLY A 258 2.75 31.28 -8.72
C GLY A 258 3.82 32.33 -8.97
N ASP A 259 4.51 32.73 -7.90
CA ASP A 259 5.70 33.56 -8.00
C ASP A 259 6.81 32.79 -8.71
N ARG A 260 7.41 33.40 -9.75
CA ARG A 260 8.40 32.73 -10.59
C ARG A 260 9.68 32.35 -9.84
N THR A 261 10.02 33.09 -8.79
CA THR A 261 11.24 32.86 -8.01
C THR A 261 11.02 31.76 -6.96
N ALA A 262 9.88 31.84 -6.25
CA ALA A 262 9.54 30.89 -5.19
C ALA A 262 9.05 29.55 -5.75
N CYS A 263 8.35 29.57 -6.90
CA CYS A 263 7.75 28.39 -7.53
C CYS A 263 8.10 28.36 -9.02
N PRO A 264 9.37 28.13 -9.41
CA PRO A 264 9.75 28.03 -10.82
C PRO A 264 9.09 26.84 -11.54
N VAL A 265 8.61 25.83 -10.80
CA VAL A 265 7.88 24.66 -11.30
C VAL A 265 6.42 24.75 -10.86
N LEU A 266 5.49 24.58 -11.81
CA LEU A 266 4.03 24.55 -11.60
C LEU A 266 3.47 23.32 -12.29
N LEU A 267 2.94 22.36 -11.51
CA LEU A 267 2.45 21.06 -12.00
C LEU A 267 0.99 20.85 -11.60
N ALA A 268 0.23 20.17 -12.47
CA ALA A 268 -1.07 19.57 -12.16
C ALA A 268 -1.30 18.33 -13.02
N ASN A 269 -2.45 17.66 -12.85
CA ASN A 269 -2.80 16.43 -13.59
C ASN A 269 -2.89 16.66 -15.11
N GLY A 270 -2.48 15.66 -15.88
CA GLY A 270 -2.64 15.63 -17.33
C GLY A 270 -1.47 16.23 -18.12
N ASN A 271 -1.74 16.69 -19.32
CA ASN A 271 -0.75 17.30 -20.21
C ASN A 271 -0.72 18.82 -20.04
N CYS A 272 0.48 19.42 -20.04
CA CYS A 272 0.60 20.89 -20.04
C CYS A 272 0.22 21.43 -21.43
N ILE A 273 -0.86 22.20 -21.49
CA ILE A 273 -1.40 22.72 -22.76
C ILE A 273 -1.05 24.17 -23.01
N ASP A 274 -0.74 24.95 -21.97
CA ASP A 274 -0.35 26.34 -22.11
C ASP A 274 0.43 26.86 -20.88
N ARG A 275 1.24 27.91 -21.06
CA ARG A 275 2.03 28.56 -19.99
C ARG A 275 2.47 29.95 -20.39
N GLY A 276 2.71 30.82 -19.43
CA GLY A 276 3.16 32.17 -19.70
C GLY A 276 3.55 32.95 -18.45
N ASP A 277 4.02 34.19 -18.70
CA ASP A 277 4.43 35.14 -17.67
C ASP A 277 3.36 36.16 -17.41
N LEU A 278 3.32 36.66 -16.17
CA LEU A 278 2.50 37.79 -15.74
C LEU A 278 3.38 39.03 -15.48
N PRO A 279 2.84 40.25 -15.67
CA PRO A 279 3.63 41.49 -15.51
C PRO A 279 4.17 41.73 -14.09
N ASP A 280 3.57 41.08 -13.09
CA ASP A 280 3.90 41.27 -11.66
C ASP A 280 4.98 40.30 -11.12
N GLY A 281 5.69 39.59 -12.02
CA GLY A 281 6.74 38.62 -11.64
C GLY A 281 6.22 37.24 -11.36
N ARG A 282 4.92 37.03 -11.45
CA ARG A 282 4.31 35.70 -11.42
C ARG A 282 4.33 35.05 -12.80
N HIS A 283 4.08 33.77 -12.85
CA HIS A 283 3.87 32.99 -14.07
C HIS A 283 2.76 31.98 -13.87
N TRP A 284 2.34 31.33 -14.95
CA TRP A 284 1.26 30.36 -14.92
C TRP A 284 1.52 29.20 -15.86
N ALA A 285 0.90 28.04 -15.54
CA ALA A 285 0.83 26.87 -16.40
C ALA A 285 -0.59 26.29 -16.34
N THR A 286 -1.12 25.91 -17.51
CA THR A 286 -2.43 25.26 -17.65
C THR A 286 -2.22 23.80 -18.05
N TRP A 287 -2.83 22.93 -17.28
CA TRP A 287 -2.79 21.48 -17.44
C TRP A 287 -4.18 20.96 -17.78
N HIS A 288 -4.27 19.97 -18.63
CA HIS A 288 -5.53 19.36 -19.03
C HIS A 288 -5.43 17.83 -18.95
N ASP A 289 -6.30 17.22 -18.14
CA ASP A 289 -6.48 15.78 -18.10
C ASP A 289 -7.77 15.44 -18.88
N PRO A 290 -7.64 14.79 -20.04
CA PRO A 290 -8.79 14.51 -20.90
C PRO A 290 -9.67 13.36 -20.40
N PHE A 291 -9.17 12.58 -19.39
CA PHE A 291 -9.92 11.46 -18.85
C PHE A 291 -10.75 11.89 -17.64
N PRO A 292 -12.05 11.54 -17.61
CA PRO A 292 -12.86 11.77 -16.42
C PRO A 292 -12.26 11.05 -15.21
N LYS A 293 -12.09 11.77 -14.09
CA LYS A 293 -11.59 11.22 -12.83
C LYS A 293 -12.34 11.80 -11.65
N PRO A 294 -12.44 11.05 -10.53
CA PRO A 294 -12.93 11.60 -9.27
C PRO A 294 -11.96 12.63 -8.67
N SER A 295 -12.49 13.46 -7.77
CA SER A 295 -11.77 14.55 -7.11
C SER A 295 -10.57 14.08 -6.28
N TYR A 296 -10.60 12.86 -5.72
CA TYR A 296 -9.50 12.36 -4.90
C TYR A 296 -8.19 12.16 -5.69
N LEU A 297 -8.28 12.03 -7.02
CA LEU A 297 -7.11 11.91 -7.90
C LEU A 297 -6.53 13.27 -8.34
N PHE A 298 -7.12 14.37 -7.89
CA PHE A 298 -6.59 15.70 -8.16
C PHE A 298 -5.24 15.90 -7.49
N ALA A 299 -4.27 16.45 -8.25
CA ALA A 299 -2.99 16.86 -7.73
C ALA A 299 -2.55 18.21 -8.29
N LEU A 300 -1.87 18.97 -7.43
CA LEU A 300 -1.15 20.19 -7.74
C LEU A 300 0.15 20.20 -6.95
N VAL A 301 1.28 20.48 -7.63
CA VAL A 301 2.58 20.68 -6.98
C VAL A 301 3.23 21.93 -7.55
N ALA A 302 3.79 22.77 -6.68
CA ALA A 302 4.54 23.95 -7.11
C ALA A 302 5.69 24.25 -6.15
N GLY A 303 6.86 24.61 -6.69
CA GLY A 303 8.01 24.91 -5.84
C GLY A 303 9.33 25.01 -6.58
N ASP A 304 10.41 25.09 -5.80
CA ASP A 304 11.79 25.06 -6.31
C ASP A 304 12.27 23.60 -6.43
N LEU A 305 11.93 22.97 -7.55
CA LEU A 305 12.20 21.57 -7.83
C LEU A 305 13.11 21.42 -9.06
N VAL A 306 13.99 20.43 -9.02
CA VAL A 306 14.74 19.96 -10.18
C VAL A 306 14.02 18.78 -10.82
N CYS A 307 14.10 18.71 -12.15
CA CYS A 307 13.45 17.66 -12.95
C CYS A 307 14.50 16.74 -13.54
N LEU A 308 14.34 15.43 -13.32
CA LEU A 308 15.04 14.39 -14.08
C LEU A 308 14.09 13.89 -15.16
N THR A 309 14.58 13.73 -16.37
CA THR A 309 13.76 13.35 -17.52
C THR A 309 14.29 12.09 -18.19
N ASP A 310 13.38 11.25 -18.66
CA ASP A 310 13.65 10.10 -19.52
C ASP A 310 12.44 9.89 -20.44
N THR A 311 12.47 8.88 -21.28
CA THR A 311 11.41 8.57 -22.24
C THR A 311 11.10 7.08 -22.21
N PHE A 312 9.83 6.73 -22.30
CA PHE A 312 9.36 5.38 -22.53
C PHE A 312 8.64 5.28 -23.87
N ILE A 313 8.97 4.25 -24.65
CA ILE A 313 8.25 3.95 -25.89
C ILE A 313 7.30 2.80 -25.63
N THR A 314 6.01 3.07 -25.77
CA THR A 314 4.96 2.07 -25.59
C THR A 314 4.99 1.02 -26.68
N ARG A 315 4.28 -0.09 -26.48
CA ARG A 315 4.16 -1.17 -27.46
C ARG A 315 3.55 -0.71 -28.79
N SER A 316 2.62 0.26 -28.75
CA SER A 316 2.05 0.88 -29.98
C SER A 316 2.97 1.90 -30.64
N GLY A 317 4.12 2.24 -30.04
CA GLY A 317 5.10 3.19 -30.57
C GLY A 317 4.90 4.64 -30.12
N ARG A 318 4.00 4.92 -29.14
CA ARG A 318 3.88 6.25 -28.54
C ARG A 318 5.09 6.55 -27.67
N SER A 319 5.54 7.80 -27.69
CA SER A 319 6.62 8.30 -26.82
C SER A 319 6.01 8.98 -25.60
N ILE A 320 6.31 8.49 -24.41
CA ILE A 320 5.87 9.04 -23.14
C ILE A 320 7.03 9.76 -22.47
N ASP A 321 6.84 11.04 -22.11
CA ASP A 321 7.81 11.85 -21.38
C ASP A 321 7.74 11.48 -19.88
N LEU A 322 8.83 10.96 -19.33
CA LEU A 322 8.93 10.56 -17.92
C LEU A 322 9.68 11.64 -17.14
N ARG A 323 9.11 12.09 -16.04
CA ARG A 323 9.69 13.14 -15.20
C ARG A 323 9.63 12.79 -13.73
N ILE A 324 10.77 12.93 -13.02
CA ILE A 324 10.84 12.87 -11.57
C ILE A 324 11.28 14.23 -11.05
N TYR A 325 10.46 14.82 -10.20
CA TYR A 325 10.70 16.13 -9.57
C TYR A 325 11.08 15.94 -8.12
N VAL A 326 12.21 16.55 -7.73
CA VAL A 326 12.74 16.46 -6.35
C VAL A 326 13.34 17.81 -5.95
N GLU A 327 13.53 18.03 -4.66
CA GLU A 327 14.33 19.14 -4.20
C GLU A 327 15.77 19.07 -4.75
N PRO A 328 16.46 20.21 -4.99
CA PRO A 328 17.80 20.23 -5.60
C PRO A 328 18.84 19.32 -4.92
N ARG A 329 18.75 19.18 -3.58
CA ARG A 329 19.64 18.30 -2.78
C ARG A 329 19.47 16.80 -3.06
N ASN A 330 18.41 16.40 -3.76
CA ASN A 330 18.04 15.00 -3.99
C ASN A 330 18.20 14.57 -5.46
N ARG A 331 18.79 15.43 -6.30
CA ARG A 331 18.90 15.23 -7.74
C ARG A 331 19.59 13.91 -8.14
N ASP A 332 20.59 13.48 -7.38
CA ASP A 332 21.45 12.32 -7.64
C ASP A 332 20.91 11.00 -7.05
N LYS A 333 19.66 11.00 -6.55
CA LYS A 333 19.08 9.87 -5.80
C LYS A 333 17.92 9.17 -6.54
N CYS A 334 17.63 9.52 -7.79
CA CYS A 334 16.38 9.14 -8.47
C CYS A 334 16.57 8.07 -9.57
N ASP A 335 17.79 7.67 -9.88
CA ASP A 335 18.09 6.77 -11.00
C ASP A 335 17.38 5.43 -10.90
N HIS A 336 17.27 4.87 -9.67
CA HIS A 336 16.57 3.60 -9.45
C HIS A 336 15.07 3.77 -9.67
N ALA A 337 14.48 4.82 -9.16
CA ALA A 337 13.06 5.14 -9.34
C ALA A 337 12.68 5.26 -10.83
N MET A 338 13.50 5.93 -11.63
CA MET A 338 13.27 6.05 -13.07
C MET A 338 13.34 4.68 -13.79
N ARG A 339 14.30 3.83 -13.40
CA ARG A 339 14.38 2.47 -13.96
C ARG A 339 13.19 1.61 -13.52
N ALA A 340 12.76 1.72 -12.26
CA ALA A 340 11.59 1.02 -11.71
C ALA A 340 10.31 1.37 -12.49
N LEU A 341 10.09 2.67 -12.74
CA LEU A 341 8.95 3.13 -13.54
C LEU A 341 8.93 2.50 -14.95
N LYS A 342 10.07 2.50 -15.64
CA LYS A 342 10.17 1.91 -16.99
C LYS A 342 9.94 0.40 -16.99
N LYS A 343 10.36 -0.31 -15.93
CA LYS A 343 10.07 -1.73 -15.75
C LYS A 343 8.57 -1.97 -15.51
N ALA A 344 7.94 -1.18 -14.65
CA ALA A 344 6.51 -1.29 -14.36
C ALA A 344 5.66 -1.05 -15.62
N MET A 345 5.98 -0.01 -16.41
CA MET A 345 5.32 0.27 -17.68
C MET A 345 5.45 -0.91 -18.65
N ARG A 346 6.64 -1.48 -18.79
CA ARG A 346 6.89 -2.62 -19.69
C ARG A 346 6.13 -3.86 -19.24
N TRP A 347 6.18 -4.17 -17.95
CA TRP A 347 5.50 -5.33 -17.37
C TRP A 347 3.98 -5.27 -17.55
N ASP A 348 3.36 -4.11 -17.35
CA ASP A 348 1.91 -3.93 -17.54
C ASP A 348 1.49 -4.13 -19.00
N GLU A 349 2.29 -3.63 -19.95
CA GLU A 349 2.08 -3.88 -21.37
C GLU A 349 2.19 -5.38 -21.75
N GLU A 350 3.14 -6.09 -21.16
CA GLU A 350 3.39 -7.52 -21.43
C GLU A 350 2.37 -8.41 -20.71
N ARG A 351 2.14 -8.17 -19.43
CA ARG A 351 1.32 -9.02 -18.57
C ARG A 351 -0.18 -8.79 -18.75
N PHE A 352 -0.62 -7.54 -18.87
CA PHE A 352 -2.03 -7.15 -18.96
C PHE A 352 -2.40 -6.46 -20.29
N GLY A 353 -1.44 -6.17 -21.15
CA GLY A 353 -1.68 -5.49 -22.42
C GLY A 353 -2.15 -4.05 -22.24
N ARG A 354 -1.77 -3.39 -21.12
CA ARG A 354 -2.21 -2.03 -20.79
C ARG A 354 -1.10 -1.03 -21.00
N GLU A 355 -1.29 -0.13 -21.98
CA GLU A 355 -0.40 0.99 -22.22
C GLU A 355 -0.81 2.20 -21.38
N TYR A 356 0.16 3.03 -21.05
CA TYR A 356 -0.11 4.32 -20.41
C TYR A 356 -0.84 5.26 -21.37
N ASP A 357 -1.79 6.04 -20.89
CA ASP A 357 -2.80 6.73 -21.70
C ASP A 357 -2.56 8.26 -21.88
N LEU A 358 -1.68 8.90 -21.09
CA LEU A 358 -1.24 10.29 -21.27
C LEU A 358 0.11 10.36 -22.03
N ASP A 359 0.56 11.56 -22.39
CA ASP A 359 1.83 11.77 -23.08
C ASP A 359 2.99 12.06 -22.12
N ILE A 360 2.67 12.26 -20.83
CA ILE A 360 3.63 12.55 -19.76
C ILE A 360 3.25 11.78 -18.49
N TYR A 361 4.27 11.25 -17.82
CA TYR A 361 4.14 10.67 -16.47
C TYR A 361 5.08 11.38 -15.51
N MET A 362 4.53 11.91 -14.43
CA MET A 362 5.26 12.71 -13.44
C MET A 362 5.23 12.05 -12.07
N ILE A 363 6.38 12.03 -11.40
CA ILE A 363 6.57 11.66 -10.00
C ILE A 363 7.12 12.87 -9.27
N VAL A 364 6.60 13.18 -8.09
CA VAL A 364 7.14 14.20 -7.18
C VAL A 364 7.45 13.56 -5.83
N ALA A 365 8.68 13.71 -5.34
CA ALA A 365 9.06 13.28 -4.00
C ALA A 365 8.85 14.40 -2.98
N VAL A 366 8.13 14.10 -1.90
CA VAL A 366 7.78 15.03 -0.82
C VAL A 366 8.21 14.44 0.52
N ASP A 367 8.78 15.26 1.41
CA ASP A 367 9.27 14.79 2.71
C ASP A 367 8.15 14.67 3.75
N ASP A 368 7.19 15.61 3.76
CA ASP A 368 6.02 15.59 4.65
C ASP A 368 4.81 15.03 3.89
N PHE A 369 4.64 13.72 3.95
CA PHE A 369 3.55 13.01 3.27
C PHE A 369 2.98 11.92 4.18
N ASN A 370 1.65 11.90 4.34
CA ASN A 370 0.96 11.01 5.27
C ASN A 370 0.92 9.55 4.79
N MET A 371 1.10 9.32 3.49
CA MET A 371 1.03 8.02 2.83
C MET A 371 2.41 7.58 2.32
N GLY A 372 2.52 6.36 1.80
CA GLY A 372 3.71 5.90 1.07
C GLY A 372 3.83 6.61 -0.27
N ALA A 373 2.75 6.63 -1.02
CA ALA A 373 2.60 7.38 -2.27
C ALA A 373 1.11 7.57 -2.58
N MET A 374 0.81 8.20 -3.72
CA MET A 374 -0.55 8.46 -4.20
C MET A 374 -0.58 8.47 -5.73
N GLU A 375 -1.51 7.75 -6.30
CA GLU A 375 -1.68 7.49 -7.72
C GLU A 375 -2.32 8.64 -8.52
N ASN A 376 -2.28 9.87 -8.07
CA ASN A 376 -2.89 11.02 -8.75
C ASN A 376 -2.61 10.98 -10.26
N LYS A 377 -3.65 11.00 -11.09
CA LYS A 377 -3.57 10.77 -12.54
C LYS A 377 -2.53 11.65 -13.22
N GLY A 378 -1.46 11.03 -13.75
CA GLY A 378 -0.37 11.70 -14.46
C GLY A 378 0.61 12.50 -13.59
N LEU A 379 0.37 12.64 -12.30
CA LEU A 379 1.21 13.37 -11.34
C LEU A 379 1.18 12.67 -9.98
N ASN A 380 1.91 11.55 -9.88
CA ASN A 380 1.98 10.80 -8.62
C ASN A 380 2.81 11.56 -7.58
N VAL A 381 2.33 11.58 -6.34
CA VAL A 381 3.04 12.20 -5.21
C VAL A 381 3.52 11.10 -4.27
N PHE A 382 4.81 11.12 -3.95
CA PHE A 382 5.48 10.08 -3.18
C PHE A 382 6.12 10.64 -1.91
N ASN A 383 6.05 9.90 -0.83
CA ASN A 383 7.00 10.08 0.25
C ASN A 383 8.42 9.85 -0.30
N SER A 384 9.36 10.75 0.03
CA SER A 384 10.76 10.69 -0.41
C SER A 384 11.42 9.34 -0.20
N LYS A 385 11.01 8.59 0.83
CA LYS A 385 11.48 7.23 1.14
C LYS A 385 11.32 6.25 -0.02
N TYR A 386 10.28 6.41 -0.84
CA TYR A 386 9.97 5.50 -1.94
C TYR A 386 10.37 6.01 -3.33
N VAL A 387 11.24 7.03 -3.35
CA VAL A 387 11.85 7.54 -4.59
C VAL A 387 13.37 7.60 -4.49
N LEU A 388 13.89 7.98 -3.30
CA LEU A 388 15.28 8.39 -3.13
C LEU A 388 16.14 7.23 -2.62
N ALA A 389 17.21 6.89 -3.36
CA ALA A 389 18.21 5.92 -2.94
C ALA A 389 19.62 6.32 -3.38
N LEU A 390 20.59 6.18 -2.47
CA LEU A 390 22.01 6.25 -2.75
C LEU A 390 22.66 4.89 -2.49
N PRO A 391 23.56 4.41 -3.38
CA PRO A 391 24.24 3.12 -3.19
C PRO A 391 25.02 3.01 -1.86
N GLU A 392 25.47 4.14 -1.31
CA GLU A 392 26.24 4.20 -0.08
C GLU A 392 25.39 4.04 1.19
N THR A 393 24.09 4.25 1.11
CA THR A 393 23.19 4.31 2.28
C THR A 393 21.96 3.45 2.17
N ALA A 394 21.47 3.17 0.95
CA ALA A 394 20.28 2.36 0.73
C ALA A 394 20.57 0.86 0.85
N THR A 395 19.64 0.13 1.46
CA THR A 395 19.67 -1.33 1.56
C THR A 395 18.94 -1.98 0.37
N ASP A 396 19.10 -3.31 0.20
CA ASP A 396 18.33 -4.05 -0.81
C ASP A 396 16.81 -3.91 -0.58
N THR A 397 16.39 -3.87 0.69
CA THR A 397 14.98 -3.63 1.07
C THR A 397 14.49 -2.25 0.63
N ASP A 398 15.34 -1.21 0.71
CA ASP A 398 14.98 0.13 0.23
C ASP A 398 14.80 0.13 -1.29
N TYR A 399 15.68 -0.53 -2.04
CA TYR A 399 15.58 -0.66 -3.48
C TYR A 399 14.33 -1.44 -3.92
N GLU A 400 14.06 -2.58 -3.26
CA GLU A 400 12.85 -3.38 -3.50
C GLU A 400 11.58 -2.57 -3.19
N GLY A 401 11.57 -1.85 -2.06
CA GLY A 401 10.45 -0.99 -1.66
C GLY A 401 10.16 0.14 -2.65
N ILE A 402 11.20 0.81 -3.18
CA ILE A 402 11.05 1.83 -4.23
C ILE A 402 10.45 1.20 -5.49
N GLU A 403 10.98 0.05 -5.93
CA GLU A 403 10.50 -0.61 -7.15
C GLU A 403 9.04 -1.06 -7.02
N ALA A 404 8.66 -1.63 -5.87
CA ALA A 404 7.30 -2.10 -5.60
C ALA A 404 6.29 -0.95 -5.53
N VAL A 405 6.59 0.13 -4.79
CA VAL A 405 5.65 1.25 -4.62
C VAL A 405 5.51 2.06 -5.92
N ILE A 406 6.58 2.27 -6.69
CA ILE A 406 6.48 2.90 -8.02
C ILE A 406 5.61 2.07 -8.96
N ALA A 407 5.74 0.74 -8.92
CA ALA A 407 4.89 -0.13 -9.71
C ALA A 407 3.42 -0.09 -9.26
N HIS A 408 3.18 -0.09 -7.93
CA HIS A 408 1.86 0.04 -7.35
C HIS A 408 1.12 1.29 -7.86
N GLU A 409 1.75 2.47 -7.73
CA GLU A 409 1.16 3.74 -8.18
C GLU A 409 0.98 3.79 -9.71
N TYR A 410 1.90 3.22 -10.46
CA TYR A 410 1.75 3.12 -11.91
C TYR A 410 0.57 2.21 -12.31
N PHE A 411 0.41 1.06 -11.64
CA PHE A 411 -0.67 0.12 -11.95
C PHE A 411 -2.06 0.66 -11.63
N HIS A 412 -2.16 1.56 -10.67
CA HIS A 412 -3.39 2.30 -10.40
C HIS A 412 -3.90 3.09 -11.61
N ASN A 413 -3.06 3.41 -12.60
CA ASN A 413 -3.53 4.12 -13.79
C ASN A 413 -4.74 3.42 -14.44
N TRP A 414 -4.77 2.09 -14.44
CA TRP A 414 -5.88 1.28 -14.92
C TRP A 414 -6.79 0.77 -13.78
N THR A 415 -6.21 0.28 -12.69
CA THR A 415 -6.95 -0.30 -11.56
C THR A 415 -7.07 0.70 -10.40
N GLY A 416 -7.85 1.75 -10.60
CA GLY A 416 -8.07 2.86 -9.66
C GLY A 416 -8.44 4.16 -10.37
N ASN A 417 -7.73 4.53 -11.45
CA ASN A 417 -7.90 5.80 -12.14
C ASN A 417 -8.88 5.68 -13.34
N ARG A 418 -8.59 4.79 -14.30
CA ARG A 418 -9.47 4.55 -15.45
C ARG A 418 -10.74 3.82 -15.03
N ILE A 419 -10.63 2.83 -14.16
CA ILE A 419 -11.76 2.19 -13.48
C ILE A 419 -11.60 2.48 -12.00
N THR A 420 -12.55 3.20 -11.43
CA THR A 420 -12.47 3.67 -10.05
C THR A 420 -13.56 3.08 -9.14
N CYS A 421 -13.51 3.39 -7.85
CA CYS A 421 -14.49 2.94 -6.87
C CYS A 421 -15.78 3.74 -6.99
N ARG A 422 -16.95 3.08 -6.95
CA ARG A 422 -18.27 3.75 -6.88
C ARG A 422 -18.41 4.56 -5.58
N ASP A 423 -17.94 4.03 -4.49
CA ASP A 423 -17.98 4.62 -3.15
C ASP A 423 -16.80 4.09 -2.32
N TRP A 424 -16.51 4.70 -1.19
CA TRP A 424 -15.37 4.36 -0.37
C TRP A 424 -15.45 2.99 0.31
N PHE A 425 -16.61 2.34 0.33
CA PHE A 425 -16.69 0.94 0.78
C PHE A 425 -16.02 -0.02 -0.19
N GLN A 426 -15.85 0.37 -1.45
CA GLN A 426 -15.20 -0.40 -2.50
C GLN A 426 -13.68 -0.24 -2.54
N LEU A 427 -13.06 0.36 -1.53
CA LEU A 427 -11.63 0.71 -1.52
C LEU A 427 -10.72 -0.47 -1.93
N SER A 428 -11.01 -1.69 -1.47
CA SER A 428 -10.25 -2.89 -1.85
C SER A 428 -10.34 -3.25 -3.34
N LEU A 429 -11.33 -2.70 -4.07
CA LEU A 429 -11.42 -2.88 -5.53
C LEU A 429 -10.17 -2.33 -6.23
N LYS A 430 -9.68 -1.16 -5.79
CA LYS A 430 -8.45 -0.60 -6.32
C LYS A 430 -7.23 -1.12 -5.56
N GLU A 431 -7.26 -1.10 -4.24
CA GLU A 431 -6.10 -1.41 -3.42
C GLU A 431 -5.75 -2.91 -3.42
N GLY A 432 -6.72 -3.78 -3.16
CA GLY A 432 -6.49 -5.23 -3.16
C GLY A 432 -6.01 -5.74 -4.52
N LEU A 433 -6.61 -5.23 -5.61
CA LEU A 433 -6.20 -5.60 -6.97
C LEU A 433 -4.82 -5.06 -7.32
N THR A 434 -4.50 -3.84 -6.93
CA THR A 434 -3.20 -3.23 -7.26
C THR A 434 -2.08 -3.80 -6.39
N VAL A 435 -2.31 -4.11 -5.10
CA VAL A 435 -1.35 -4.85 -4.26
C VAL A 435 -1.07 -6.24 -4.85
N PHE A 436 -2.09 -6.96 -5.32
CA PHE A 436 -1.87 -8.24 -6.02
C PHE A 436 -0.96 -8.04 -7.25
N ARG A 437 -1.17 -6.97 -8.03
CA ARG A 437 -0.38 -6.71 -9.24
C ARG A 437 1.06 -6.31 -8.91
N ASP A 438 1.31 -5.49 -7.88
CA ASP A 438 2.66 -5.13 -7.45
C ASP A 438 3.42 -6.33 -6.85
N GLN A 439 2.73 -7.22 -6.14
CA GLN A 439 3.29 -8.49 -5.66
C GLN A 439 3.71 -9.39 -6.81
N GLU A 440 2.88 -9.55 -7.85
CA GLU A 440 3.22 -10.33 -9.04
C GLU A 440 4.38 -9.71 -9.83
N PHE A 441 4.39 -8.38 -9.97
CA PHE A 441 5.49 -7.64 -10.58
C PHE A 441 6.83 -7.87 -9.83
N THR A 442 6.84 -7.71 -8.53
CA THR A 442 8.05 -7.91 -7.71
C THR A 442 8.48 -9.39 -7.77
N ALA A 443 7.53 -10.33 -7.75
CA ALA A 443 7.80 -11.76 -7.88
C ALA A 443 8.48 -12.09 -9.22
N ASP A 444 8.01 -11.51 -10.32
CA ASP A 444 8.59 -11.73 -11.64
C ASP A 444 9.99 -11.12 -11.82
N LEU A 445 10.29 -10.04 -11.10
CA LEU A 445 11.57 -9.32 -11.25
C LEU A 445 12.67 -9.75 -10.28
N VAL A 446 12.31 -10.28 -9.10
CA VAL A 446 13.27 -10.60 -8.04
C VAL A 446 13.31 -12.11 -7.79
N SER A 447 12.36 -12.63 -7.02
CA SER A 447 12.26 -14.04 -6.68
C SER A 447 10.83 -14.36 -6.24
N ARG A 448 10.13 -15.15 -7.02
CA ARG A 448 8.74 -15.51 -6.75
C ARG A 448 8.55 -16.21 -5.39
N PRO A 449 9.35 -17.21 -5.01
CA PRO A 449 9.23 -17.82 -3.69
C PRO A 449 9.54 -16.87 -2.54
N VAL A 450 10.56 -16.01 -2.66
CA VAL A 450 10.92 -15.05 -1.61
C VAL A 450 9.80 -14.04 -1.41
N LYS A 451 9.29 -13.47 -2.51
CA LYS A 451 8.18 -12.51 -2.44
C LYS A 451 6.94 -13.13 -1.81
N ARG A 452 6.59 -14.38 -2.19
CA ARG A 452 5.45 -15.07 -1.59
C ARG A 452 5.59 -15.26 -0.08
N ILE A 453 6.77 -15.66 0.38
CA ILE A 453 7.07 -15.81 1.82
C ILE A 453 6.94 -14.46 2.55
N GLN A 454 7.44 -13.38 1.96
CA GLN A 454 7.32 -12.03 2.53
C GLN A 454 5.84 -11.62 2.66
N ASP A 455 5.04 -11.81 1.63
CA ASP A 455 3.61 -11.46 1.62
C ASP A 455 2.83 -12.26 2.66
N VAL A 456 3.06 -13.58 2.74
CA VAL A 456 2.42 -14.43 3.74
C VAL A 456 2.84 -14.07 5.16
N ASN A 457 4.10 -13.65 5.37
CA ASN A 457 4.55 -13.18 6.67
C ASN A 457 3.79 -11.91 7.11
N ILE A 458 3.48 -10.98 6.20
CA ILE A 458 2.64 -9.81 6.49
C ILE A 458 1.23 -10.27 6.87
N ILE A 459 0.62 -11.16 6.10
CA ILE A 459 -0.72 -11.70 6.40
C ILE A 459 -0.74 -12.34 7.78
N ARG A 460 0.16 -13.27 8.07
CA ARG A 460 0.15 -14.05 9.32
C ARG A 460 0.53 -13.25 10.56
N SER A 461 1.57 -12.40 10.46
CA SER A 461 2.08 -11.70 11.63
C SER A 461 1.32 -10.42 11.97
N LEU A 462 0.63 -9.82 11.01
CA LEU A 462 -0.01 -8.51 11.17
C LEU A 462 -1.51 -8.54 10.86
N GLN A 463 -1.91 -8.98 9.66
CA GLN A 463 -3.31 -8.95 9.25
C GLN A 463 -4.18 -9.94 10.05
N PHE A 464 -3.68 -11.13 10.37
CA PHE A 464 -4.42 -12.07 11.23
C PHE A 464 -4.64 -11.53 12.65
N ARG A 465 -3.76 -10.63 13.14
CA ARG A 465 -3.98 -9.92 14.41
C ARG A 465 -5.05 -8.85 14.27
N GLU A 466 -5.09 -8.13 13.14
CA GLU A 466 -6.13 -7.16 12.84
C GLU A 466 -7.51 -7.87 12.81
N ASP A 467 -7.60 -9.03 12.14
CA ASP A 467 -8.81 -9.85 12.09
C ASP A 467 -9.24 -10.42 13.46
N ALA A 468 -8.31 -10.64 14.38
CA ALA A 468 -8.58 -11.15 15.73
C ALA A 468 -8.82 -10.03 16.76
N GLY A 469 -8.57 -8.78 16.37
CA GLY A 469 -8.64 -7.61 17.24
C GLY A 469 -10.02 -6.95 17.28
N PRO A 470 -10.18 -5.91 18.13
CA PRO A 470 -11.44 -5.17 18.25
C PRO A 470 -11.77 -4.33 17.00
N MET A 471 -10.79 -4.11 16.14
CA MET A 471 -10.93 -3.37 14.89
C MET A 471 -11.17 -4.29 13.67
N ALA A 472 -11.42 -5.59 13.90
CA ALA A 472 -11.72 -6.54 12.83
C ALA A 472 -12.89 -6.07 11.98
N HIS A 473 -12.74 -6.09 10.67
CA HIS A 473 -13.76 -5.69 9.71
C HIS A 473 -13.65 -6.51 8.41
N PRO A 474 -14.72 -6.61 7.62
CA PRO A 474 -14.65 -7.24 6.30
C PRO A 474 -13.71 -6.48 5.35
N VAL A 475 -13.26 -7.14 4.28
CA VAL A 475 -12.51 -6.50 3.17
C VAL A 475 -13.31 -5.35 2.56
N ARG A 476 -14.64 -5.48 2.51
CA ARG A 476 -15.58 -4.41 2.18
C ARG A 476 -16.41 -4.09 3.44
N PRO A 477 -16.01 -3.08 4.23
CA PRO A 477 -16.72 -2.73 5.46
C PRO A 477 -18.17 -2.31 5.16
N PRO A 478 -19.14 -2.62 6.06
CA PRO A 478 -20.53 -2.22 5.86
C PRO A 478 -20.83 -0.78 6.30
N SER A 479 -19.95 -0.18 7.12
CA SER A 479 -20.09 1.19 7.62
C SER A 479 -18.74 1.80 7.99
N PHE A 480 -18.67 3.12 8.03
CA PHE A 480 -17.55 3.87 8.59
C PHE A 480 -17.99 5.19 9.22
N VAL A 481 -17.22 5.67 10.18
CA VAL A 481 -17.33 7.02 10.75
C VAL A 481 -16.28 7.95 10.11
N GLU A 482 -15.06 7.44 9.97
CA GLU A 482 -13.93 8.11 9.31
C GLU A 482 -13.30 7.12 8.32
N ILE A 483 -13.36 7.47 7.02
CA ILE A 483 -12.90 6.56 5.96
C ILE A 483 -11.39 6.29 6.03
N ASN A 484 -10.59 7.25 6.47
CA ASN A 484 -9.14 7.10 6.59
C ASN A 484 -8.75 5.95 7.54
N ASN A 485 -9.65 5.49 8.43
CA ASN A 485 -9.42 4.35 9.31
C ASN A 485 -9.49 2.99 8.58
N PHE A 486 -9.92 2.95 7.31
CA PHE A 486 -10.03 1.73 6.53
C PHE A 486 -8.89 1.50 5.52
N TYR A 487 -7.85 2.31 5.57
CA TYR A 487 -6.57 2.06 4.89
C TYR A 487 -5.78 1.05 5.72
N THR A 488 -6.23 -0.22 5.71
CA THR A 488 -5.83 -1.30 6.62
C THR A 488 -5.22 -2.47 5.87
N LEU A 489 -4.49 -3.34 6.60
CA LEU A 489 -3.97 -4.58 6.02
C LEU A 489 -5.09 -5.51 5.53
N THR A 490 -6.28 -5.43 6.11
CA THR A 490 -7.45 -6.17 5.63
C THR A 490 -7.90 -5.71 4.25
N VAL A 491 -8.01 -4.40 4.04
CA VAL A 491 -8.43 -3.84 2.73
C VAL A 491 -7.35 -4.08 1.66
N TYR A 492 -6.08 -3.87 1.99
CA TYR A 492 -4.93 -3.96 1.08
C TYR A 492 -4.45 -5.41 0.91
N ASN A 493 -3.82 -5.97 1.93
CA ASN A 493 -3.11 -7.26 1.82
C ASN A 493 -4.07 -8.46 1.79
N LYS A 494 -5.08 -8.52 2.67
CA LYS A 494 -6.10 -9.56 2.59
C LYS A 494 -6.96 -9.39 1.32
N GLY A 495 -7.22 -8.15 0.89
CA GLY A 495 -7.81 -7.85 -0.41
C GLY A 495 -7.01 -8.48 -1.55
N ALA A 496 -5.67 -8.33 -1.55
CA ALA A 496 -4.79 -8.96 -2.53
C ALA A 496 -4.84 -10.50 -2.48
N GLU A 497 -4.93 -11.10 -1.28
CA GLU A 497 -5.12 -12.55 -1.15
C GLU A 497 -6.47 -13.01 -1.72
N VAL A 498 -7.53 -12.21 -1.60
CA VAL A 498 -8.83 -12.49 -2.24
C VAL A 498 -8.67 -12.51 -3.77
N ILE A 499 -7.93 -11.55 -4.34
CA ILE A 499 -7.61 -11.55 -5.79
C ILE A 499 -6.75 -12.76 -6.16
N ARG A 500 -5.76 -13.11 -5.33
CA ARG A 500 -4.89 -14.29 -5.55
C ARG A 500 -5.67 -15.59 -5.54
N MET A 501 -6.68 -15.73 -4.69
CA MET A 501 -7.59 -16.87 -4.73
C MET A 501 -8.35 -16.97 -6.07
N LEU A 502 -8.84 -15.85 -6.61
CA LEU A 502 -9.45 -15.83 -7.95
C LEU A 502 -8.45 -16.22 -9.03
N HIS A 503 -7.21 -15.73 -8.94
CA HIS A 503 -6.14 -16.12 -9.85
C HIS A 503 -5.86 -17.63 -9.78
N THR A 504 -5.84 -18.21 -8.58
CA THR A 504 -5.65 -19.67 -8.38
C THR A 504 -6.83 -20.48 -8.93
N LEU A 505 -8.07 -20.01 -8.72
CA LEU A 505 -9.29 -20.67 -9.20
C LEU A 505 -9.40 -20.67 -10.73
N LEU A 506 -9.04 -19.57 -11.36
CA LEU A 506 -9.21 -19.37 -12.79
C LEU A 506 -7.98 -19.81 -13.60
N GLY A 507 -6.84 -19.97 -12.94
CA GLY A 507 -5.53 -20.09 -13.57
C GLY A 507 -5.13 -18.81 -14.31
N GLU A 508 -3.86 -18.72 -14.71
CA GLU A 508 -3.26 -17.56 -15.38
C GLU A 508 -4.10 -17.06 -16.58
N ALA A 509 -4.40 -17.95 -17.52
CA ALA A 509 -5.13 -17.60 -18.72
C ALA A 509 -6.60 -17.21 -18.45
N GLY A 510 -7.24 -17.84 -17.48
CA GLY A 510 -8.61 -17.54 -17.06
C GLY A 510 -8.68 -16.17 -16.39
N PHE A 511 -7.78 -15.90 -15.46
CA PHE A 511 -7.70 -14.62 -14.78
C PHE A 511 -7.40 -13.47 -15.77
N ARG A 512 -6.48 -13.69 -16.72
CA ARG A 512 -6.20 -12.72 -17.78
C ARG A 512 -7.46 -12.39 -18.62
N ARG A 513 -8.25 -13.39 -19.02
CA ARG A 513 -9.53 -13.13 -19.73
C ARG A 513 -10.52 -12.35 -18.86
N GLY A 514 -10.57 -12.66 -17.55
CA GLY A 514 -11.39 -11.92 -16.60
C GLY A 514 -10.99 -10.44 -16.48
N MET A 515 -9.68 -10.19 -16.41
CA MET A 515 -9.13 -8.83 -16.39
C MET A 515 -9.44 -8.06 -17.69
N ASP A 516 -9.24 -8.69 -18.85
CA ASP A 516 -9.56 -8.05 -20.13
C ASP A 516 -11.05 -7.69 -20.22
N LEU A 517 -11.94 -8.57 -19.76
CA LEU A 517 -13.38 -8.34 -19.72
C LEU A 517 -13.77 -7.23 -18.72
N TYR A 518 -13.07 -7.16 -17.57
CA TYR A 518 -13.26 -6.10 -16.59
C TYR A 518 -12.91 -4.73 -17.19
N PHE A 519 -11.76 -4.62 -17.85
CA PHE A 519 -11.36 -3.40 -18.53
C PHE A 519 -12.31 -3.02 -19.68
N GLU A 520 -12.74 -3.99 -20.49
CA GLU A 520 -13.67 -3.75 -21.61
C GLU A 520 -15.03 -3.21 -21.13
N ARG A 521 -15.54 -3.77 -20.02
CA ARG A 521 -16.87 -3.41 -19.50
C ARG A 521 -16.89 -2.07 -18.77
N HIS A 522 -15.79 -1.74 -18.09
CA HIS A 522 -15.83 -0.73 -17.03
C HIS A 522 -14.86 0.43 -17.22
N ASP A 523 -14.14 0.51 -18.32
CA ASP A 523 -13.26 1.65 -18.63
C ASP A 523 -14.04 2.96 -18.55
N GLY A 524 -13.51 3.95 -17.79
CA GLY A 524 -14.14 5.23 -17.55
C GLY A 524 -15.33 5.21 -16.59
N GLN A 525 -15.49 4.16 -15.77
CA GLN A 525 -16.59 4.01 -14.83
C GLN A 525 -16.13 3.90 -13.37
N ALA A 526 -17.04 4.26 -12.47
CA ALA A 526 -16.93 4.04 -11.03
C ALA A 526 -17.80 2.83 -10.64
N VAL A 527 -17.15 1.74 -10.18
CA VAL A 527 -17.78 0.42 -10.04
C VAL A 527 -17.54 -0.21 -8.67
N THR A 528 -18.03 -1.44 -8.45
CA THR A 528 -18.01 -2.15 -7.18
C THR A 528 -17.12 -3.39 -7.24
N CYS A 529 -16.77 -3.95 -6.07
CA CYS A 529 -16.14 -5.26 -5.98
C CYS A 529 -16.98 -6.37 -6.63
N ASP A 530 -18.32 -6.25 -6.57
CA ASP A 530 -19.22 -7.22 -7.21
C ASP A 530 -19.15 -7.17 -8.74
N ASP A 531 -18.91 -5.99 -9.35
CA ASP A 531 -18.72 -5.84 -10.80
C ASP A 531 -17.42 -6.53 -11.25
N PHE A 532 -16.34 -6.40 -10.46
CA PHE A 532 -15.08 -7.11 -10.71
C PHE A 532 -15.29 -8.64 -10.64
N VAL A 533 -15.90 -9.15 -9.57
CA VAL A 533 -16.16 -10.59 -9.43
C VAL A 533 -17.06 -11.11 -10.56
N SER A 534 -18.04 -10.31 -10.99
CA SER A 534 -18.92 -10.67 -12.10
C SER A 534 -18.21 -10.75 -13.46
N ALA A 535 -17.14 -9.95 -13.66
CA ALA A 535 -16.30 -10.08 -14.85
C ALA A 535 -15.48 -11.39 -14.81
N MET A 536 -14.95 -11.76 -13.63
CA MET A 536 -14.23 -13.04 -13.43
C MET A 536 -15.14 -14.24 -13.61
N GLU A 537 -16.37 -14.20 -13.07
CA GLU A 537 -17.39 -15.20 -13.22
C GLU A 537 -17.78 -15.43 -14.71
N ALA A 538 -18.02 -14.32 -15.42
CA ALA A 538 -18.38 -14.39 -16.83
C ALA A 538 -17.24 -14.93 -17.73
N ALA A 539 -15.98 -14.72 -17.36
CA ALA A 539 -14.83 -15.19 -18.12
C ALA A 539 -14.47 -16.65 -17.84
N SER A 540 -14.94 -17.22 -16.71
CA SER A 540 -14.54 -18.56 -16.24
C SER A 540 -15.66 -19.60 -16.27
N ASN A 541 -16.93 -19.20 -16.34
CA ASN A 541 -18.13 -20.00 -16.12
C ASN A 541 -18.19 -20.68 -14.73
N LEU A 542 -17.47 -20.15 -13.73
CA LEU A 542 -17.57 -20.57 -12.34
C LEU A 542 -18.66 -19.73 -11.63
N ASP A 543 -19.47 -20.38 -10.78
CA ASP A 543 -20.36 -19.64 -9.86
C ASP A 543 -19.54 -19.09 -8.70
N LEU A 544 -19.31 -17.77 -8.68
CA LEU A 544 -18.58 -17.06 -7.66
C LEU A 544 -19.50 -16.40 -6.60
N THR A 545 -20.79 -16.75 -6.57
CA THR A 545 -21.73 -16.18 -5.61
C THR A 545 -21.29 -16.39 -4.17
N ARG A 546 -20.83 -17.59 -3.80
CA ARG A 546 -20.31 -17.89 -2.46
C ARG A 546 -18.94 -17.25 -2.20
N PHE A 547 -18.14 -17.01 -3.24
CA PHE A 547 -16.85 -16.34 -3.13
C PHE A 547 -16.97 -14.91 -2.62
N LYS A 548 -18.05 -14.20 -2.93
CA LYS A 548 -18.33 -12.84 -2.45
C LYS A 548 -18.38 -12.70 -0.92
N ARG A 549 -18.46 -13.83 -0.19
CA ARG A 549 -18.37 -13.85 1.28
C ARG A 549 -17.02 -13.34 1.79
N TRP A 550 -15.94 -13.47 1.01
CA TRP A 550 -14.63 -12.92 1.35
C TRP A 550 -14.63 -11.39 1.48
N TYR A 551 -15.49 -10.72 0.71
CA TYR A 551 -15.69 -9.28 0.84
C TYR A 551 -16.63 -8.88 1.99
N ALA A 552 -17.52 -9.78 2.42
CA ALA A 552 -18.63 -9.44 3.32
C ALA A 552 -18.44 -9.94 4.76
N GLN A 553 -17.57 -10.90 5.01
CA GLN A 553 -17.34 -11.47 6.33
C GLN A 553 -15.92 -11.18 6.84
N ALA A 554 -15.82 -10.63 8.06
CA ALA A 554 -14.56 -10.42 8.78
C ALA A 554 -14.02 -11.74 9.37
N GLY A 555 -12.76 -11.74 9.77
CA GLY A 555 -12.12 -12.84 10.49
C GLY A 555 -11.33 -13.78 9.60
N THR A 556 -10.42 -14.52 10.23
CA THR A 556 -9.53 -15.49 9.57
C THR A 556 -10.10 -16.89 9.74
N PRO A 557 -10.43 -17.64 8.66
CA PRO A 557 -10.85 -19.03 8.75
C PRO A 557 -9.74 -19.93 9.26
N GLU A 558 -10.14 -21.01 9.97
CA GLU A 558 -9.26 -22.08 10.42
C GLU A 558 -9.71 -23.38 9.79
N LEU A 559 -8.78 -24.15 9.22
CA LEU A 559 -8.99 -25.44 8.63
C LEU A 559 -8.39 -26.54 9.51
N ALA A 560 -9.23 -27.46 9.98
CA ALA A 560 -8.78 -28.72 10.57
C ALA A 560 -8.77 -29.80 9.49
N VAL A 561 -7.61 -30.41 9.28
CA VAL A 561 -7.38 -31.39 8.20
C VAL A 561 -7.00 -32.73 8.77
N GLN A 562 -7.66 -33.79 8.28
CA GLN A 562 -7.31 -35.20 8.54
C GLN A 562 -7.07 -35.92 7.19
N ALA A 563 -6.06 -36.77 7.16
CA ALA A 563 -5.69 -37.53 5.96
C ALA A 563 -5.74 -39.01 6.30
N ASP A 564 -6.65 -39.72 5.64
CA ASP A 564 -6.87 -41.19 5.78
C ASP A 564 -6.51 -41.87 4.47
N TRP A 565 -5.46 -42.71 4.49
CA TRP A 565 -5.03 -43.50 3.34
C TRP A 565 -5.49 -44.94 3.45
N ASP A 566 -6.26 -45.39 2.43
CA ASP A 566 -6.74 -46.77 2.29
C ASP A 566 -5.82 -47.52 1.31
N GLU A 567 -4.97 -48.41 1.84
CA GLU A 567 -4.06 -49.25 1.06
C GLU A 567 -4.79 -50.16 0.10
N ALA A 568 -5.94 -50.73 0.54
CA ALA A 568 -6.69 -51.69 -0.26
C ALA A 568 -7.44 -51.01 -1.43
N GLY A 569 -7.88 -49.79 -1.23
CA GLY A 569 -8.55 -48.98 -2.24
C GLY A 569 -7.61 -48.08 -3.05
N GLU A 570 -6.32 -48.05 -2.71
CA GLU A 570 -5.32 -47.14 -3.30
C GLU A 570 -5.84 -45.68 -3.36
N GLN A 571 -6.41 -45.20 -2.25
CA GLN A 571 -7.00 -43.87 -2.20
C GLN A 571 -6.65 -43.14 -0.94
N LEU A 572 -6.51 -41.80 -1.08
CA LEU A 572 -6.36 -40.85 0.03
C LEU A 572 -7.64 -40.04 0.20
N THR A 573 -8.20 -40.03 1.38
CA THR A 573 -9.30 -39.14 1.74
C THR A 573 -8.80 -38.02 2.62
N LEU A 574 -9.00 -36.77 2.18
CA LEU A 574 -8.76 -35.57 2.97
C LEU A 574 -10.09 -35.04 3.54
N GLN A 575 -10.27 -35.15 4.86
CA GLN A 575 -11.39 -34.56 5.57
C GLN A 575 -10.98 -33.14 5.97
N VAL A 576 -11.72 -32.12 5.54
CA VAL A 576 -11.45 -30.71 5.86
C VAL A 576 -12.65 -30.08 6.53
N VAL A 577 -12.44 -29.53 7.72
CA VAL A 577 -13.46 -28.78 8.46
C VAL A 577 -13.01 -27.34 8.57
N GLN A 578 -13.83 -26.40 8.07
CA GLN A 578 -13.58 -24.98 8.21
C GLN A 578 -14.41 -24.37 9.34
N THR A 579 -13.76 -23.52 10.13
CA THR A 579 -14.38 -22.69 11.16
C THR A 579 -13.89 -21.27 11.01
N CYS A 580 -14.68 -20.28 11.45
CA CYS A 580 -14.24 -18.90 11.53
C CYS A 580 -14.79 -18.29 12.82
N PRO A 581 -13.94 -17.61 13.61
CA PRO A 581 -14.39 -16.98 14.86
C PRO A 581 -15.51 -15.95 14.62
N PRO A 582 -16.44 -15.77 15.57
CA PRO A 582 -17.44 -14.71 15.49
C PRO A 582 -16.77 -13.34 15.49
N SER A 583 -17.35 -12.38 14.78
CA SER A 583 -16.96 -10.98 14.83
C SER A 583 -18.09 -10.12 15.41
N ARG A 584 -17.78 -8.85 15.73
CA ARG A 584 -18.78 -7.91 16.25
C ARG A 584 -20.01 -7.79 15.33
N GLU A 585 -19.80 -7.83 14.02
CA GLU A 585 -20.87 -7.66 13.02
C GLU A 585 -21.62 -8.95 12.72
N THR A 586 -20.98 -10.12 12.91
CA THR A 586 -21.54 -11.41 12.52
C THR A 586 -21.18 -12.49 13.53
N ALA A 587 -22.17 -12.92 14.32
CA ALA A 587 -22.00 -13.95 15.37
C ALA A 587 -21.84 -15.36 14.77
N VAL A 588 -22.51 -15.65 13.65
CA VAL A 588 -22.44 -16.93 12.95
C VAL A 588 -21.91 -16.68 11.54
N LYS A 589 -20.78 -17.30 11.22
CA LYS A 589 -20.17 -17.20 9.90
C LYS A 589 -20.69 -18.29 8.98
N GLU A 590 -20.98 -17.90 7.75
CA GLU A 590 -21.21 -18.84 6.65
C GLU A 590 -19.87 -19.42 6.17
N PRO A 591 -19.83 -20.68 5.70
CA PRO A 591 -18.60 -21.26 5.17
C PRO A 591 -18.08 -20.46 3.97
N PHE A 592 -16.76 -20.26 3.92
CA PHE A 592 -16.12 -19.60 2.80
C PHE A 592 -15.91 -20.56 1.63
N PHE A 593 -15.98 -20.04 0.42
CA PHE A 593 -15.55 -20.73 -0.79
C PHE A 593 -14.09 -20.40 -1.07
N MET A 594 -13.20 -21.42 -1.11
CA MET A 594 -11.78 -21.20 -1.28
C MET A 594 -11.06 -22.31 -2.05
N PRO A 595 -9.99 -21.96 -2.81
CA PRO A 595 -9.11 -22.94 -3.44
C PRO A 595 -8.14 -23.52 -2.41
N ILE A 596 -8.04 -24.83 -2.35
CA ILE A 596 -7.05 -25.57 -1.59
C ILE A 596 -6.11 -26.28 -2.56
N ALA A 597 -4.91 -25.73 -2.76
CA ALA A 597 -3.89 -26.33 -3.60
C ALA A 597 -3.16 -27.44 -2.84
N VAL A 598 -3.14 -28.66 -3.41
CA VAL A 598 -2.62 -29.86 -2.76
C VAL A 598 -1.70 -30.62 -3.71
N GLY A 599 -0.59 -31.11 -3.19
CA GLY A 599 0.28 -32.09 -3.86
C GLY A 599 0.53 -33.30 -2.99
N LEU A 600 0.95 -34.41 -3.58
CA LEU A 600 1.32 -35.63 -2.88
C LEU A 600 2.76 -35.98 -3.20
N LEU A 601 3.51 -36.44 -2.19
CA LEU A 601 4.89 -36.89 -2.32
C LEU A 601 4.99 -38.37 -1.88
N ASP A 602 5.86 -39.11 -2.53
CA ASP A 602 6.26 -40.44 -2.04
C ASP A 602 7.27 -40.28 -0.87
N ARG A 603 7.76 -41.43 -0.36
CA ARG A 603 8.72 -41.47 0.75
C ARG A 603 10.10 -40.90 0.40
N ASP A 604 10.43 -40.79 -0.87
CA ASP A 604 11.68 -40.20 -1.37
C ASP A 604 11.53 -38.74 -1.74
N GLY A 605 10.32 -38.19 -1.63
CA GLY A 605 9.96 -36.77 -1.92
C GLY A 605 9.69 -36.51 -3.39
N THR A 606 9.42 -37.58 -4.19
CA THR A 606 9.01 -37.43 -5.58
C THR A 606 7.49 -37.17 -5.65
N SER A 607 7.08 -36.25 -6.51
CA SER A 607 5.65 -35.97 -6.71
C SER A 607 4.90 -37.18 -7.23
N LEU A 608 3.84 -37.57 -6.53
CA LEU A 608 2.90 -38.59 -6.98
C LEU A 608 1.85 -37.97 -7.91
N PRO A 609 1.45 -38.63 -8.98
CA PRO A 609 0.42 -38.12 -9.88
C PRO A 609 -0.94 -38.06 -9.16
N ILE A 610 -1.67 -36.99 -9.39
CA ILE A 610 -3.04 -36.79 -8.91
C ILE A 610 -3.89 -36.48 -10.14
N GLU A 611 -5.04 -37.14 -10.29
CA GLU A 611 -5.97 -36.87 -11.39
C GLU A 611 -6.41 -35.36 -11.33
N GLY A 612 -6.25 -34.65 -12.45
CA GLY A 612 -6.58 -33.24 -12.55
C GLY A 612 -5.56 -32.28 -11.93
N ALA A 613 -4.34 -32.76 -11.61
CA ALA A 613 -3.21 -31.90 -11.24
C ALA A 613 -2.60 -31.20 -12.46
N ASP A 614 -1.93 -30.11 -12.23
CA ASP A 614 -1.09 -29.39 -13.21
C ASP A 614 0.26 -30.11 -13.45
N GLU A 615 1.13 -29.48 -14.25
CA GLU A 615 2.46 -30.01 -14.60
C GLU A 615 3.39 -30.14 -13.37
N ASP A 616 3.18 -29.31 -12.31
CA ASP A 616 3.93 -29.36 -11.06
C ASP A 616 3.36 -30.38 -10.04
N GLY A 617 2.33 -31.12 -10.42
CA GLY A 617 1.65 -32.11 -9.56
C GLY A 617 0.78 -31.44 -8.49
N THR A 618 0.27 -30.22 -8.74
CA THR A 618 -0.64 -29.51 -7.86
C THR A 618 -2.08 -29.61 -8.34
N ARG A 619 -2.97 -30.09 -7.50
CA ARG A 619 -4.42 -30.11 -7.74
C ARG A 619 -5.11 -29.06 -6.86
N VAL A 620 -5.97 -28.23 -7.46
CA VAL A 620 -6.81 -27.28 -6.74
C VAL A 620 -8.13 -27.94 -6.38
N LEU A 621 -8.38 -28.09 -5.07
CA LEU A 621 -9.64 -28.58 -4.51
C LEU A 621 -10.52 -27.38 -4.14
N LEU A 622 -11.84 -27.49 -4.38
CA LEU A 622 -12.79 -26.41 -4.07
C LEU A 622 -13.46 -26.72 -2.73
N LEU A 623 -13.10 -25.99 -1.67
CA LEU A 623 -13.74 -26.09 -0.37
C LEU A 623 -14.91 -25.11 -0.31
N GLU A 624 -16.14 -25.60 -0.22
CA GLU A 624 -17.37 -24.82 -0.24
C GLU A 624 -18.22 -24.98 1.01
N GLU A 625 -18.11 -26.16 1.65
CA GLU A 625 -18.93 -26.53 2.78
C GLU A 625 -18.17 -26.41 4.09
N ARG A 626 -18.89 -26.40 5.20
CA ARG A 626 -18.29 -26.37 6.55
C ARG A 626 -17.41 -27.60 6.83
N GLU A 627 -17.84 -28.75 6.33
CA GLU A 627 -17.13 -30.02 6.39
C GLU A 627 -17.22 -30.68 5.00
N GLN A 628 -16.08 -31.04 4.45
CA GLN A 628 -16.01 -31.63 3.10
C GLN A 628 -14.88 -32.64 3.02
N ALA A 629 -15.19 -33.77 2.35
CA ALA A 629 -14.24 -34.83 2.08
C ALA A 629 -13.79 -34.80 0.60
N PHE A 630 -12.47 -34.89 0.39
CA PHE A 630 -11.89 -34.99 -0.94
C PHE A 630 -11.21 -36.33 -1.09
N VAL A 631 -11.62 -37.12 -2.08
CA VAL A 631 -11.00 -38.42 -2.41
C VAL A 631 -10.05 -38.23 -3.57
N LEU A 632 -8.79 -38.60 -3.35
CA LEU A 632 -7.71 -38.62 -4.33
C LEU A 632 -7.36 -40.06 -4.65
N ALA A 633 -7.42 -40.44 -5.91
CA ALA A 633 -7.12 -41.80 -6.40
C ALA A 633 -6.63 -41.72 -7.85
N PRO A 634 -5.78 -42.65 -8.33
CA PRO A 634 -5.14 -43.69 -7.52
C PRO A 634 -3.98 -43.13 -6.69
N VAL A 635 -3.77 -43.65 -5.48
CA VAL A 635 -2.63 -43.35 -4.60
C VAL A 635 -2.08 -44.68 -4.06
N PRO A 636 -1.18 -45.33 -4.80
CA PRO A 636 -0.78 -46.74 -4.54
C PRO A 636 0.06 -46.90 -3.26
N ASP A 637 0.79 -45.87 -2.86
CA ASP A 637 1.60 -45.84 -1.64
C ASP A 637 1.14 -44.75 -0.69
N ARG A 638 1.34 -44.94 0.63
CA ARG A 638 1.03 -43.92 1.62
C ARG A 638 1.78 -42.61 1.33
N PRO A 639 1.08 -41.52 0.96
CA PRO A 639 1.72 -40.29 0.56
C PRO A 639 2.05 -39.38 1.75
N VAL A 640 3.01 -38.46 1.55
CA VAL A 640 3.17 -37.27 2.36
C VAL A 640 2.41 -36.13 1.68
N VAL A 641 1.45 -35.53 2.41
CA VAL A 641 0.56 -34.52 1.86
C VAL A 641 1.20 -33.13 1.94
N SER A 642 1.34 -32.47 0.79
CA SER A 642 1.69 -31.06 0.68
C SER A 642 0.40 -30.25 0.56
N PHE A 643 -0.11 -29.76 1.71
CA PHE A 643 -1.39 -29.06 1.82
C PHE A 643 -1.21 -27.56 1.74
N LEU A 644 -2.17 -26.86 1.11
CA LEU A 644 -2.23 -25.41 0.95
C LEU A 644 -0.97 -24.84 0.24
N ARG A 645 -0.55 -25.50 -0.87
CA ARG A 645 0.59 -25.06 -1.68
C ARG A 645 0.46 -23.58 -2.06
N ASN A 646 1.58 -22.86 -2.05
CA ASN A 646 1.68 -21.44 -2.34
C ASN A 646 0.73 -20.56 -1.47
N PHE A 647 0.32 -21.07 -0.29
CA PHE A 647 -0.67 -20.42 0.57
C PHE A 647 -1.92 -20.00 -0.20
N SER A 648 -2.54 -20.97 -0.88
CA SER A 648 -3.63 -20.76 -1.84
C SER A 648 -4.90 -20.11 -1.27
N ALA A 649 -5.01 -19.96 0.06
CA ALA A 649 -6.05 -19.20 0.74
C ALA A 649 -5.50 -18.59 2.06
N PRO A 650 -5.94 -17.38 2.47
CA PRO A 650 -5.49 -16.73 3.69
C PRO A 650 -6.19 -17.31 4.94
N VAL A 651 -5.74 -18.48 5.36
CA VAL A 651 -6.34 -19.29 6.43
C VAL A 651 -5.28 -19.81 7.41
N ARG A 652 -5.71 -20.20 8.61
CA ARG A 652 -4.92 -20.99 9.54
C ARG A 652 -5.17 -22.47 9.28
N VAL A 653 -4.12 -23.30 9.32
CA VAL A 653 -4.23 -24.75 9.10
C VAL A 653 -3.80 -25.49 10.35
N ARG A 654 -4.63 -26.45 10.79
CA ARG A 654 -4.30 -27.49 11.76
C ARG A 654 -4.28 -28.83 11.06
N PHE A 655 -3.08 -29.29 10.76
CA PHE A 655 -2.84 -30.56 10.10
C PHE A 655 -1.67 -31.26 10.79
N GLU A 656 -1.94 -32.39 11.41
CA GLU A 656 -0.91 -33.17 12.12
C GLU A 656 -0.07 -33.93 11.09
N GLN A 657 1.22 -33.64 11.08
CA GLN A 657 2.26 -34.34 10.31
C GLN A 657 3.40 -34.71 11.25
N THR A 658 4.09 -35.83 10.94
CA THR A 658 5.25 -36.27 11.72
C THR A 658 6.46 -35.37 11.44
N ASP A 659 7.46 -35.42 12.30
CA ASP A 659 8.72 -34.69 12.08
C ASP A 659 9.46 -35.17 10.83
N GLU A 660 9.35 -36.45 10.50
CA GLU A 660 9.90 -37.05 9.30
C GLU A 660 9.20 -36.52 8.04
N GLU A 661 7.86 -36.41 8.04
CA GLU A 661 7.08 -35.84 6.94
C GLU A 661 7.41 -34.35 6.73
N LEU A 662 7.51 -33.56 7.81
CA LEU A 662 7.91 -32.16 7.74
C LEU A 662 9.37 -32.02 7.23
N SER A 663 10.29 -32.86 7.71
CA SER A 663 11.68 -32.85 7.25
C SER A 663 11.81 -33.21 5.77
N LEU A 664 11.02 -34.18 5.29
CA LEU A 664 10.94 -34.56 3.88
C LEU A 664 10.41 -33.43 3.01
N ARG A 665 9.29 -32.81 3.42
CA ARG A 665 8.72 -31.65 2.71
C ARG A 665 9.68 -30.49 2.66
N MET A 666 10.33 -30.14 3.77
CA MET A 666 11.36 -29.10 3.84
C MET A 666 12.47 -29.34 2.80
N ALA A 667 12.87 -30.59 2.61
CA ALA A 667 13.97 -30.97 1.72
C ALA A 667 13.53 -31.10 0.25
N ARG A 668 12.29 -31.56 -0.04
CA ARG A 668 11.90 -32.12 -1.32
C ARG A 668 10.59 -31.61 -1.93
N ASP A 669 9.73 -30.92 -1.17
CA ASP A 669 8.47 -30.41 -1.74
C ASP A 669 8.78 -29.54 -2.97
N PRO A 670 8.17 -29.75 -4.13
CA PRO A 670 8.38 -28.89 -5.30
C PRO A 670 7.83 -27.48 -5.09
N ASP A 671 6.84 -27.31 -4.20
CA ASP A 671 6.34 -25.99 -3.82
C ASP A 671 7.29 -25.30 -2.83
N ALA A 672 7.96 -24.25 -3.27
CA ALA A 672 8.97 -23.56 -2.48
C ALA A 672 8.39 -22.92 -1.20
N PHE A 673 7.14 -22.42 -1.25
CA PHE A 673 6.48 -21.92 -0.04
C PHE A 673 6.26 -23.04 0.98
N ASN A 674 5.77 -24.21 0.53
CA ASN A 674 5.55 -25.34 1.41
C ASN A 674 6.85 -25.97 1.95
N ARG A 675 7.97 -25.87 1.22
CA ARG A 675 9.31 -26.20 1.75
C ARG A 675 9.68 -25.31 2.94
N TRP A 676 9.55 -24.00 2.76
CA TRP A 676 9.80 -23.02 3.84
C TRP A 676 8.84 -23.26 5.02
N GLU A 677 7.55 -23.42 4.74
CA GLU A 677 6.51 -23.64 5.76
C GLU A 677 6.77 -24.89 6.60
N ALA A 678 7.15 -26.01 5.97
CA ALA A 678 7.49 -27.25 6.68
C ALA A 678 8.70 -27.05 7.62
N GLY A 679 9.71 -26.31 7.17
CA GLY A 679 10.86 -25.94 7.99
C GLY A 679 10.46 -25.05 9.19
N GLN A 680 9.58 -24.08 8.97
CA GLN A 680 9.07 -23.21 10.03
C GLN A 680 8.24 -23.99 11.06
N GLN A 681 7.34 -24.88 10.61
CA GLN A 681 6.52 -25.72 11.50
C GLN A 681 7.39 -26.66 12.34
N LEU A 682 8.35 -27.33 11.72
CA LEU A 682 9.27 -28.25 12.39
C LEU A 682 10.13 -27.51 13.45
N ALA A 683 10.70 -26.36 13.07
CA ALA A 683 11.49 -25.54 13.99
C ALA A 683 10.65 -25.01 15.14
N LEU A 684 9.43 -24.48 14.85
CA LEU A 684 8.52 -23.94 15.86
C LEU A 684 8.11 -24.98 16.88
N ARG A 685 7.74 -26.20 16.44
CA ARG A 685 7.38 -27.33 17.33
C ARG A 685 8.48 -27.62 18.34
N HIS A 686 9.71 -27.70 17.87
CA HIS A 686 10.86 -28.00 18.74
C HIS A 686 11.25 -26.81 19.63
N LEU A 687 11.14 -25.58 19.15
CA LEU A 687 11.39 -24.38 19.97
C LEU A 687 10.37 -24.26 21.10
N LEU A 688 9.09 -24.49 20.84
CA LEU A 688 8.04 -24.47 21.86
C LEU A 688 8.25 -25.56 22.90
N ALA A 689 8.53 -26.82 22.49
CA ALA A 689 8.84 -27.90 23.40
C ALA A 689 10.04 -27.57 24.32
N ARG A 690 11.10 -26.96 23.77
CA ARG A 690 12.27 -26.55 24.55
C ARG A 690 12.00 -25.36 25.48
N ILE A 691 11.12 -24.43 25.14
CA ILE A 691 10.71 -23.35 26.02
C ILE A 691 9.99 -23.92 27.27
N ASP A 692 9.16 -24.93 27.07
CA ASP A 692 8.48 -25.60 28.18
C ASP A 692 9.47 -26.39 29.07
N GLU A 693 10.44 -27.10 28.46
CA GLU A 693 11.48 -27.83 29.18
C GLU A 693 12.49 -26.89 29.89
N ALA A 694 12.91 -25.78 29.25
CA ALA A 694 13.90 -24.83 29.79
C ALA A 694 13.44 -24.09 31.06
N ARG A 695 12.18 -24.21 31.45
CA ARG A 695 11.71 -23.78 32.79
C ARG A 695 12.19 -24.68 33.91
N GLU A 696 12.76 -25.84 33.61
CA GLU A 696 13.14 -26.86 34.57
C GLU A 696 14.65 -27.21 34.58
N ASP A 697 15.42 -27.03 33.47
CA ASP A 697 16.83 -27.44 33.37
C ASP A 697 17.72 -26.53 32.47
N ASP A 698 18.99 -26.33 32.88
CA ASP A 698 20.04 -25.54 32.19
C ASP A 698 20.87 -26.37 31.13
N ASP A 699 20.32 -27.45 30.59
CA ASP A 699 21.04 -28.30 29.64
C ASP A 699 21.21 -27.68 28.24
N PRO A 700 22.35 -27.91 27.55
CA PRO A 700 22.61 -27.34 26.22
C PRO A 700 21.59 -27.83 25.19
N VAL A 701 21.03 -26.87 24.43
CA VAL A 701 20.07 -27.13 23.35
C VAL A 701 20.72 -27.91 22.22
N THR A 702 20.25 -29.13 21.97
CA THR A 702 20.62 -29.93 20.80
C THR A 702 19.55 -29.84 19.72
N LEU A 703 19.95 -29.57 18.47
CA LEU A 703 19.01 -29.57 17.35
C LEU A 703 18.45 -30.99 17.13
N PRO A 704 17.13 -31.14 16.97
CA PRO A 704 16.52 -32.42 16.60
C PRO A 704 17.12 -32.95 15.29
N ARG A 705 17.26 -34.26 15.23
CA ARG A 705 17.88 -34.93 14.06
C ARG A 705 17.13 -34.61 12.76
N THR A 706 15.81 -34.58 12.81
CA THR A 706 14.92 -34.28 11.66
C THR A 706 15.14 -32.86 11.16
N LEU A 707 15.18 -31.85 12.04
CA LEU A 707 15.46 -30.46 11.66
C LEU A 707 16.90 -30.33 11.09
N TYR A 708 17.89 -30.95 11.73
CA TYR A 708 19.27 -30.95 11.21
C TYR A 708 19.37 -31.58 9.80
N GLN A 709 18.64 -32.68 9.54
CA GLN A 709 18.63 -33.31 8.23
C GLN A 709 17.97 -32.41 7.19
N GLY A 710 16.80 -31.82 7.48
CA GLY A 710 16.13 -30.89 6.57
C GLY A 710 17.02 -29.69 6.21
N LEU A 711 17.63 -29.02 7.21
CA LEU A 711 18.57 -27.91 6.99
C LEU A 711 19.77 -28.31 6.15
N ARG A 712 20.36 -29.51 6.44
CA ARG A 712 21.49 -30.03 5.67
C ARG A 712 21.13 -30.29 4.22
N ASP A 713 19.94 -30.82 3.95
CA ASP A 713 19.51 -31.18 2.61
C ASP A 713 19.12 -29.91 1.82
N LEU A 714 18.54 -28.90 2.45
CA LEU A 714 18.39 -27.54 1.89
C LEU A 714 19.75 -26.95 1.48
N LEU A 715 20.76 -26.99 2.37
CA LEU A 715 22.09 -26.45 2.07
C LEU A 715 22.82 -27.20 0.93
N ARG A 716 22.42 -28.41 0.61
CA ARG A 716 22.97 -29.23 -0.49
C ARG A 716 22.23 -29.05 -1.80
N ASP A 717 21.04 -28.50 -1.75
CA ASP A 717 20.26 -28.20 -2.94
C ASP A 717 20.96 -27.09 -3.74
N ARG A 718 21.40 -27.43 -4.95
CA ARG A 718 22.09 -26.51 -5.86
C ARG A 718 21.20 -26.01 -6.99
N ASP A 719 20.03 -26.59 -7.11
CA ASP A 719 19.08 -26.32 -8.19
C ASP A 719 18.06 -25.25 -7.78
N SER A 720 17.85 -25.07 -6.48
CA SER A 720 16.98 -24.03 -5.93
C SER A 720 17.61 -22.64 -5.98
N ASP A 721 16.74 -21.63 -6.08
CA ASP A 721 17.10 -20.20 -5.98
C ASP A 721 17.89 -19.92 -4.69
N PRO A 722 19.11 -19.37 -4.76
CA PRO A 722 19.91 -19.04 -3.59
C PRO A 722 19.22 -18.04 -2.63
N ALA A 723 18.41 -17.12 -3.16
CA ALA A 723 17.64 -16.17 -2.35
C ALA A 723 16.55 -16.89 -1.54
N PHE A 724 15.86 -17.86 -2.16
CA PHE A 724 14.93 -18.74 -1.45
C PHE A 724 15.62 -19.54 -0.36
N LEU A 725 16.76 -20.17 -0.65
CA LEU A 725 17.50 -20.95 0.33
C LEU A 725 17.93 -20.09 1.53
N ALA A 726 18.36 -18.85 1.31
CA ALA A 726 18.70 -17.92 2.38
C ALA A 726 17.50 -17.66 3.31
N VAL A 727 16.31 -17.48 2.77
CA VAL A 727 15.08 -17.27 3.56
C VAL A 727 14.62 -18.56 4.24
N ALA A 728 14.73 -19.71 3.57
CA ALA A 728 14.31 -21.00 4.12
C ALA A 728 15.15 -21.48 5.30
N LEU A 729 16.40 -20.98 5.42
CA LEU A 729 17.30 -21.26 6.55
C LEU A 729 17.06 -20.39 7.78
N VAL A 730 16.20 -19.37 7.69
CA VAL A 730 15.88 -18.49 8.82
C VAL A 730 14.89 -19.19 9.75
N LEU A 731 15.19 -19.21 11.04
CA LEU A 731 14.30 -19.77 12.07
C LEU A 731 13.07 -18.88 12.29
N PRO A 732 11.97 -19.42 12.87
CA PRO A 732 10.79 -18.64 13.23
C PRO A 732 11.13 -17.41 14.06
N ALA A 733 10.53 -16.27 13.73
CA ALA A 733 10.75 -15.02 14.46
C ALA A 733 10.16 -15.09 15.89
N GLU A 734 10.80 -14.42 16.85
CA GLU A 734 10.37 -14.40 18.25
C GLU A 734 8.92 -13.97 18.43
N ASN A 735 8.45 -12.99 17.64
CA ASN A 735 7.07 -12.54 17.69
C ASN A 735 6.06 -13.62 17.25
N TRP A 736 6.48 -14.53 16.36
CA TRP A 736 5.63 -15.67 15.96
C TRP A 736 5.64 -16.76 17.03
N ILE A 737 6.80 -17.07 17.60
CA ILE A 737 6.92 -18.01 18.72
C ILE A 737 6.05 -17.54 19.91
N SER A 738 6.15 -16.27 20.28
CA SER A 738 5.39 -15.70 21.40
C SER A 738 3.87 -15.76 21.22
N GLN A 739 3.39 -15.70 19.99
CA GLN A 739 1.96 -15.83 19.67
C GLN A 739 1.40 -17.25 19.92
N GLN A 740 2.28 -18.26 19.92
CA GLN A 740 1.88 -19.64 20.20
C GLN A 740 1.88 -19.95 21.70
N LEU A 741 2.50 -19.09 22.52
CA LEU A 741 2.57 -19.24 23.98
C LEU A 741 1.48 -18.46 24.70
N ALA A 742 0.76 -17.57 24.02
CA ALA A 742 -0.32 -16.75 24.57
C ALA A 742 -1.68 -17.44 24.42
#